data_c56cfc49ddd80842a12bff7df23fc52a
#
_entry.id   c56cfc49ddd80842a12bff7df23fc52a
#
_cell.length_a   1.000
_cell.length_b   1.000
_cell.length_c   1.000
_cell.angle_alpha   90.00
_cell.angle_beta   90.00
_cell.angle_gamma   90.00
#
_symmetry.space_group_name_H-M   'P 1'
#
loop_
_entity.id
_entity.type
_entity.pdbx_description
1 polymer ?
#
loop_
_entity_poly.entity_id
_entity_poly.type
_entity_poly.pdbx_seq_one_letter_code
_entity_poly.pdbx_strand_id
1 'polypeptide(L)'
;MNFSVLPPEINSLRLFAGAGPTSMLEAAAAWGSLADELQVAASSFSSVTAGLASGAWQGPASAAMSAVAAPYASWLSAAAAQAAGTAGRATAAAAVFEAAQAAIVHPAMVAANRNELVALVISNLFGQNAPAIAATEAVYEQLWAQDVAVMAGYHAGVSAIAQQLAPWQQALALPAADADFSLSIFGLQLVKTGTANATTTFGGVAIASGANSSADAGVADIAFAFGSGSSASATGGVLNIAGVGGANSSASATGGINIGTGALAFGDGNTVNASSIGVANIGTVAAAFGNNNSVTAIANGVENNATVAAAFGNNNTDVSAIVNGVENTGVVSAVFGSDNSGVSANAFGVENNAIVATAAGSGNSNVMANAGGVGANEILVAAALGNNNSAIANATGVGGTLGTGAISLIGNNNTLYADATGAGHIGTVASALFGDNNGVKATSFGLNNIATVATAGGSGNTTVAAEASGAENVAVLATAFGNNNPTVTANVLGAGNLATAATALGNNNTINANVVGLENIATVATAGGNDNGVGASGVGVGGNIGNIATAFGNSNSQVSADASGAGGNLGTVATAFGNENNVTASAFGAGNIGNVSSALFSNNNTISASSIGVENIGTVATSIGDNNTVSATNGLGLGGNIATVATALGGQNNTVSAETGTGGGNIASRCRRCCLVRTTRLRPVRLVRAISPTWPRCCSAITTRXMPVRLGWRTSPLWRPPTVMATM
;
A
#
# COMPACT_ATOMS: atom_id res chain seq x y z
N MET A 1 7.14 18.47 -22.19
CA MET A 1 7.08 17.28 -23.05
C MET A 1 5.70 16.64 -22.96
N ASN A 2 5.20 16.10 -24.07
CA ASN A 2 3.89 15.46 -24.04
C ASN A 2 4.05 13.94 -24.07
N PHE A 3 3.98 13.29 -22.93
CA PHE A 3 4.17 11.86 -22.80
C PHE A 3 2.95 11.05 -23.24
N SER A 4 1.79 11.71 -23.37
CA SER A 4 0.57 11.03 -23.78
C SER A 4 0.56 10.60 -25.25
N VAL A 5 1.44 11.17 -26.05
CA VAL A 5 1.54 10.76 -27.46
C VAL A 5 2.57 9.63 -27.67
N LEU A 6 3.25 9.20 -26.61
CA LEU A 6 4.25 8.12 -26.69
C LEU A 6 3.66 6.86 -26.06
N PRO A 7 3.69 5.73 -26.78
CA PRO A 7 3.14 4.50 -26.20
C PRO A 7 4.00 3.98 -25.05
N PRO A 8 3.46 3.05 -24.24
CA PRO A 8 4.19 2.60 -23.06
C PRO A 8 5.53 1.94 -23.37
N GLU A 9 5.68 1.32 -24.53
CA GLU A 9 6.98 0.78 -24.96
C GLU A 9 8.08 1.84 -24.95
N ILE A 10 7.74 3.08 -25.30
CA ILE A 10 8.71 4.17 -25.36
C ILE A 10 8.88 4.83 -24.00
N ASN A 11 7.78 5.14 -23.31
CA ASN A 11 7.86 5.79 -22.00
C ASN A 11 8.62 4.92 -21.00
N SER A 12 8.23 3.66 -20.90
CA SER A 12 8.85 2.68 -20.03
C SER A 12 10.34 2.51 -20.37
N LEU A 13 10.66 2.27 -21.66
CA LEU A 13 12.05 2.08 -22.09
C LEU A 13 12.92 3.30 -21.74
N ARG A 14 12.42 4.51 -21.95
CA ARG A 14 13.17 5.73 -21.64
C ARG A 14 13.62 5.79 -20.19
N LEU A 15 12.76 5.38 -19.26
CA LEU A 15 13.11 5.42 -17.86
C LEU A 15 14.07 4.31 -17.46
N PHE A 16 13.88 3.10 -18.02
CA PHE A 16 14.75 1.97 -17.71
C PHE A 16 16.12 2.06 -18.39
N ALA A 17 16.20 2.66 -19.58
CA ALA A 17 17.46 2.81 -20.32
C ALA A 17 18.19 4.13 -20.01
N GLY A 18 17.67 4.93 -19.10
CA GLY A 18 18.25 6.23 -18.75
C GLY A 18 19.54 6.09 -17.94
N ALA A 19 20.16 7.23 -17.65
CA ALA A 19 21.44 7.30 -16.93
C ALA A 19 21.36 6.83 -15.47
N GLY A 20 20.15 6.72 -14.93
CA GLY A 20 19.97 6.30 -13.55
C GLY A 20 20.21 7.45 -12.56
N PRO A 21 20.11 7.17 -11.26
CA PRO A 21 20.28 8.20 -10.24
C PRO A 21 21.74 8.47 -9.86
N THR A 22 22.68 7.65 -10.32
CA THR A 22 24.07 7.65 -9.84
C THR A 22 24.72 9.03 -9.95
N SER A 23 24.59 9.69 -11.11
CA SER A 23 25.22 10.99 -11.30
C SER A 23 24.69 12.06 -10.35
N MET A 24 23.40 11.99 -10.01
CA MET A 24 22.80 12.90 -9.04
C MET A 24 23.29 12.62 -7.63
N LEU A 25 23.46 11.33 -7.28
CA LEU A 25 23.98 10.95 -5.97
C LEU A 25 25.46 11.33 -5.81
N GLU A 26 26.24 11.18 -6.88
CA GLU A 26 27.63 11.64 -6.87
C GLU A 26 27.70 13.17 -6.71
N ALA A 27 26.83 13.88 -7.42
CA ALA A 27 26.74 15.34 -7.26
C ALA A 27 26.31 15.71 -5.83
N ALA A 28 25.36 14.99 -5.27
CA ALA A 28 24.92 15.22 -3.89
C ALA A 28 26.06 15.04 -2.91
N ALA A 29 26.85 13.98 -3.07
CA ALA A 29 28.00 13.72 -2.20
C ALA A 29 29.04 14.84 -2.33
N ALA A 30 29.34 15.28 -3.56
CA ALA A 30 30.32 16.35 -3.78
C ALA A 30 29.86 17.67 -3.14
N TRP A 31 28.57 18.04 -3.34
CA TRP A 31 28.02 19.25 -2.73
C TRP A 31 27.97 19.15 -1.19
N GLY A 32 27.68 17.94 -0.67
CA GLY A 32 27.72 17.71 0.77
C GLY A 32 29.10 17.92 1.34
N SER A 33 30.11 17.34 0.69
CA SER A 33 31.52 17.54 1.09
C SER A 33 31.89 19.02 1.10
N LEU A 34 31.52 19.75 0.06
CA LEU A 34 31.77 21.19 0.01
C LEU A 34 31.05 21.92 1.13
N ALA A 35 29.83 21.55 1.47
CA ALA A 35 29.10 22.16 2.57
C ALA A 35 29.84 21.97 3.91
N ASP A 36 30.33 20.74 4.15
CA ASP A 36 31.07 20.44 5.36
C ASP A 36 32.38 21.23 5.43
N GLU A 37 33.10 21.31 4.31
CA GLU A 37 34.36 22.08 4.26
C GLU A 37 34.10 23.56 4.52
N LEU A 38 33.09 24.15 3.94
CA LEU A 38 32.74 25.55 4.17
C LEU A 38 32.31 25.80 5.61
N GLN A 39 31.56 24.87 6.22
CA GLN A 39 31.17 25.00 7.62
C GLN A 39 32.36 24.91 8.55
N VAL A 40 33.29 24.00 8.27
CA VAL A 40 34.55 23.91 9.02
C VAL A 40 35.36 25.20 8.86
N ALA A 41 35.42 25.74 7.63
CA ALA A 41 36.14 27.01 7.40
C ALA A 41 35.49 28.16 8.17
N ALA A 42 34.14 28.24 8.19
CA ALA A 42 33.42 29.27 8.93
C ALA A 42 33.72 29.20 10.43
N SER A 43 33.65 27.98 10.99
CA SER A 43 33.89 27.79 12.42
C SER A 43 35.34 28.04 12.80
N SER A 44 36.29 27.59 11.97
CA SER A 44 37.71 27.82 12.20
C SER A 44 38.04 29.30 12.13
N PHE A 45 37.52 29.99 11.11
CA PHE A 45 37.74 31.43 10.97
C PHE A 45 37.17 32.19 12.17
N SER A 46 35.96 31.85 12.59
CA SER A 46 35.33 32.48 13.77
C SER A 46 36.14 32.24 15.04
N SER A 47 36.63 30.99 15.20
CA SER A 47 37.45 30.65 16.36
C SER A 47 38.77 31.44 16.40
N VAL A 48 39.46 31.55 15.25
CA VAL A 48 40.70 32.29 15.17
C VAL A 48 40.47 33.80 15.46
N THR A 49 39.45 34.37 14.82
CA THR A 49 39.17 35.81 15.02
C THR A 49 38.72 36.12 16.46
N ALA A 50 37.91 35.24 17.05
CA ALA A 50 37.49 35.38 18.44
C ALA A 50 38.69 35.22 19.40
N GLY A 51 39.55 34.24 19.11
CA GLY A 51 40.78 34.04 19.92
C GLY A 51 41.70 35.24 19.87
N LEU A 52 41.89 35.84 18.69
CA LEU A 52 42.69 37.09 18.56
C LEU A 52 42.05 38.22 19.38
N ALA A 53 40.76 38.42 19.27
CA ALA A 53 40.04 39.50 19.92
C ALA A 53 39.97 39.34 21.44
N SER A 54 39.93 38.11 21.94
CA SER A 54 39.87 37.85 23.39
C SER A 54 41.24 37.75 24.04
N GLY A 55 42.28 37.63 23.23
CA GLY A 55 43.64 37.45 23.75
C GLY A 55 44.41 38.76 23.88
N ALA A 56 45.59 38.80 23.28
CA ALA A 56 46.52 39.91 23.41
C ALA A 56 46.14 41.14 22.57
N TRP A 57 45.28 41.03 21.59
CA TRP A 57 44.93 42.14 20.71
C TRP A 57 43.57 42.73 21.06
N GLN A 58 43.58 43.88 21.71
CA GLN A 58 42.34 44.52 22.15
C GLN A 58 42.31 45.98 21.72
N GLY A 59 41.18 46.65 21.87
CA GLY A 59 41.00 48.05 21.53
C GLY A 59 40.27 48.27 20.20
N PRO A 60 40.19 49.50 19.72
CA PRO A 60 39.42 49.85 18.54
C PRO A 60 39.78 49.07 17.27
N ALA A 61 41.08 48.76 17.10
CA ALA A 61 41.53 48.00 15.92
C ALA A 61 41.02 46.55 15.97
N SER A 62 41.02 45.93 17.15
CA SER A 62 40.43 44.59 17.32
C SER A 62 38.92 44.59 17.07
N ALA A 63 38.23 45.61 17.58
CA ALA A 63 36.79 45.76 17.33
C ALA A 63 36.50 45.94 15.83
N ALA A 64 37.30 46.76 15.15
CA ALA A 64 37.14 46.96 13.70
C ALA A 64 37.37 45.65 12.92
N MET A 65 38.41 44.89 13.31
CA MET A 65 38.70 43.61 12.69
C MET A 65 37.53 42.63 12.90
N SER A 66 37.01 42.55 14.13
CA SER A 66 35.87 41.67 14.43
C SER A 66 34.64 42.06 13.63
N ALA A 67 34.40 43.35 13.49
CA ALA A 67 33.26 43.84 12.71
C ALA A 67 33.33 43.45 11.23
N VAL A 68 34.55 43.42 10.66
CA VAL A 68 34.78 42.99 9.28
C VAL A 68 34.78 41.46 9.17
N ALA A 69 35.27 40.76 10.16
CA ALA A 69 35.40 39.30 10.15
C ALA A 69 34.03 38.61 10.27
N ALA A 70 33.13 39.16 11.09
CA ALA A 70 31.84 38.52 11.34
C ALA A 70 31.01 38.33 10.07
N PRO A 71 30.85 39.34 9.18
CA PRO A 71 30.15 39.12 7.90
C PRO A 71 30.81 38.05 7.03
N TYR A 72 32.13 37.91 7.05
CA TYR A 72 32.79 36.86 6.25
C TYR A 72 32.49 35.48 6.79
N ALA A 73 32.52 35.30 8.13
CA ALA A 73 32.13 34.04 8.74
C ALA A 73 30.69 33.68 8.43
N SER A 74 29.81 34.69 8.50
CA SER A 74 28.39 34.50 8.14
C SER A 74 28.23 34.12 6.66
N TRP A 75 29.01 34.75 5.78
CA TRP A 75 29.02 34.43 4.36
C TRP A 75 29.44 32.97 4.11
N LEU A 76 30.50 32.52 4.80
CA LEU A 76 30.94 31.11 4.69
C LEU A 76 29.83 30.16 5.13
N SER A 77 29.16 30.47 6.25
CA SER A 77 28.05 29.63 6.73
C SER A 77 26.88 29.64 5.76
N ALA A 78 26.57 30.78 5.17
CA ALA A 78 25.50 30.85 4.14
C ALA A 78 25.87 30.04 2.88
N ALA A 79 27.14 30.10 2.49
CA ALA A 79 27.66 29.29 1.38
C ALA A 79 27.56 27.79 1.70
N ALA A 80 27.88 27.39 2.93
CA ALA A 80 27.74 26.02 3.40
C ALA A 80 26.26 25.56 3.30
N ALA A 81 25.36 26.39 3.81
CA ALA A 81 23.93 26.08 3.75
C ALA A 81 23.43 25.95 2.31
N GLN A 82 23.89 26.82 1.41
CA GLN A 82 23.51 26.74 0.00
C GLN A 82 24.05 25.46 -0.65
N ALA A 83 25.29 25.07 -0.34
CA ALA A 83 25.86 23.83 -0.85
C ALA A 83 25.08 22.61 -0.31
N ALA A 84 24.75 22.61 0.99
CA ALA A 84 23.96 21.55 1.59
C ALA A 84 22.57 21.48 0.93
N GLY A 85 21.95 22.63 0.69
CA GLY A 85 20.67 22.66 0.00
C GLY A 85 20.78 22.09 -1.42
N THR A 86 21.88 22.38 -2.12
CA THR A 86 22.12 21.83 -3.46
C THR A 86 22.31 20.31 -3.40
N ALA A 87 23.02 19.80 -2.39
CA ALA A 87 23.16 18.37 -2.16
C ALA A 87 21.80 17.72 -1.94
N GLY A 88 20.96 18.33 -1.11
CA GLY A 88 19.62 17.82 -0.86
C GLY A 88 18.76 17.78 -2.13
N ARG A 89 18.85 18.81 -2.97
CA ARG A 89 18.11 18.84 -4.23
C ARG A 89 18.58 17.74 -5.17
N ALA A 90 19.89 17.47 -5.22
CA ALA A 90 20.41 16.37 -6.06
C ALA A 90 19.94 15.03 -5.55
N THR A 91 19.90 14.82 -4.23
CA THR A 91 19.36 13.61 -3.61
C THR A 91 17.86 13.49 -3.95
N ALA A 92 17.12 14.58 -3.83
CA ALA A 92 15.69 14.57 -4.15
C ALA A 92 15.45 14.22 -5.61
N ALA A 93 16.28 14.73 -6.53
CA ALA A 93 16.16 14.39 -7.94
C ALA A 93 16.39 12.89 -8.18
N ALA A 94 17.39 12.31 -7.52
CA ALA A 94 17.64 10.86 -7.58
C ALA A 94 16.42 10.09 -7.07
N ALA A 95 15.87 10.50 -5.94
CA ALA A 95 14.70 9.84 -5.35
C ALA A 95 13.47 9.93 -6.26
N VAL A 96 13.26 11.09 -6.88
CA VAL A 96 12.16 11.24 -7.85
C VAL A 96 12.33 10.29 -9.04
N PHE A 97 13.58 10.11 -9.51
CA PHE A 97 13.87 9.15 -10.57
C PHE A 97 13.59 7.71 -10.10
N GLU A 98 14.09 7.34 -8.92
CA GLU A 98 13.90 5.98 -8.40
C GLU A 98 12.41 5.67 -8.18
N ALA A 99 11.68 6.62 -7.63
CA ALA A 99 10.24 6.46 -7.43
C ALA A 99 9.52 6.27 -8.78
N ALA A 100 9.90 7.06 -9.79
CA ALA A 100 9.32 6.92 -11.11
C ALA A 100 9.67 5.57 -11.73
N GLN A 101 10.94 5.13 -11.59
CA GLN A 101 11.38 3.84 -12.12
C GLN A 101 10.65 2.67 -11.45
N ALA A 102 10.37 2.80 -10.14
CA ALA A 102 9.63 1.76 -9.42
C ALA A 102 8.15 1.74 -9.82
N ALA A 103 7.59 2.89 -10.19
CA ALA A 103 6.16 3.02 -10.47
C ALA A 103 5.80 2.78 -11.94
N ILE A 104 6.75 2.96 -12.85
CA ILE A 104 6.49 2.81 -14.28
C ILE A 104 6.32 1.33 -14.63
N VAL A 105 5.55 1.05 -15.65
CA VAL A 105 5.32 -0.34 -16.06
C VAL A 105 6.63 -0.93 -16.59
N HIS A 106 6.99 -2.11 -16.13
CA HIS A 106 8.21 -2.77 -16.61
C HIS A 106 8.07 -3.13 -18.11
N PRO A 107 9.06 -2.82 -18.95
CA PRO A 107 8.94 -3.10 -20.39
C PRO A 107 8.53 -4.53 -20.74
N ALA A 108 8.93 -5.51 -19.92
CA ALA A 108 8.54 -6.90 -20.16
C ALA A 108 7.04 -7.12 -20.00
N MET A 109 6.37 -6.35 -19.14
CA MET A 109 4.91 -6.46 -18.99
C MET A 109 4.19 -5.94 -20.23
N VAL A 110 4.69 -4.84 -20.80
CA VAL A 110 4.15 -4.30 -22.04
C VAL A 110 4.33 -5.31 -23.16
N ALA A 111 5.54 -5.86 -23.27
CA ALA A 111 5.85 -6.87 -24.30
C ALA A 111 4.98 -8.12 -24.12
N ALA A 112 4.75 -8.57 -22.88
CA ALA A 112 3.90 -9.73 -22.62
C ALA A 112 2.47 -9.48 -23.08
N ASN A 113 1.91 -8.31 -22.76
CA ASN A 113 0.58 -7.93 -23.21
C ASN A 113 0.48 -7.91 -24.74
N ARG A 114 1.47 -7.33 -25.43
CA ARG A 114 1.46 -7.30 -26.91
C ARG A 114 1.61 -8.69 -27.51
N ASN A 115 2.43 -9.57 -26.92
CA ASN A 115 2.55 -10.95 -27.37
C ASN A 115 1.24 -11.72 -27.17
N GLU A 116 0.58 -11.51 -26.05
CA GLU A 116 -0.71 -12.12 -25.78
C GLU A 116 -1.76 -11.63 -26.79
N LEU A 117 -1.77 -10.33 -27.09
CA LEU A 117 -2.68 -9.80 -28.11
C LEU A 117 -2.44 -10.47 -29.46
N VAL A 118 -1.18 -10.58 -29.88
CA VAL A 118 -0.84 -11.24 -31.15
C VAL A 118 -1.34 -12.69 -31.14
N ALA A 119 -1.12 -13.42 -30.05
CA ALA A 119 -1.58 -14.82 -29.96
C ALA A 119 -3.11 -14.93 -30.05
N LEU A 120 -3.81 -14.03 -29.36
CA LEU A 120 -5.29 -14.00 -29.40
C LEU A 120 -5.80 -13.65 -30.80
N VAL A 121 -5.18 -12.69 -31.48
CA VAL A 121 -5.58 -12.27 -32.81
C VAL A 121 -5.33 -13.40 -33.84
N ILE A 122 -4.15 -14.03 -33.80
CA ILE A 122 -3.81 -15.11 -34.72
C ILE A 122 -4.77 -16.30 -34.52
N SER A 123 -5.17 -16.58 -33.29
CA SER A 123 -6.08 -17.70 -33.02
C SER A 123 -7.56 -17.35 -33.17
N ASN A 124 -7.91 -16.12 -33.55
CA ASN A 124 -9.28 -15.64 -33.59
C ASN A 124 -9.99 -15.96 -34.91
N LEU A 125 -9.89 -17.22 -35.35
CA LEU A 125 -10.34 -17.61 -36.70
C LEU A 125 -11.85 -17.46 -36.91
N PHE A 126 -12.62 -17.55 -35.86
CA PHE A 126 -14.08 -17.47 -35.93
C PHE A 126 -14.65 -16.33 -35.07
N GLY A 127 -13.82 -15.40 -34.63
CA GLY A 127 -14.27 -14.28 -33.80
C GLY A 127 -14.44 -14.60 -32.31
N GLN A 128 -14.11 -15.81 -31.91
CA GLN A 128 -14.36 -16.28 -30.55
C GLN A 128 -13.50 -15.58 -29.49
N ASN A 129 -12.37 -15.00 -29.90
CA ASN A 129 -11.47 -14.32 -28.95
C ASN A 129 -11.76 -12.82 -28.82
N ALA A 130 -12.80 -12.30 -29.49
CA ALA A 130 -13.06 -10.85 -29.46
C ALA A 130 -13.15 -10.26 -28.04
N PRO A 131 -13.85 -10.90 -27.08
CA PRO A 131 -13.85 -10.34 -25.72
C PRO A 131 -12.47 -10.35 -25.06
N ALA A 132 -11.69 -11.39 -25.28
CA ALA A 132 -10.32 -11.47 -24.73
C ALA A 132 -9.39 -10.44 -25.38
N ILE A 133 -9.54 -10.24 -26.68
CA ILE A 133 -8.78 -9.20 -27.40
C ILE A 133 -9.11 -7.82 -26.81
N ALA A 134 -10.41 -7.53 -26.63
CA ALA A 134 -10.83 -6.25 -26.05
C ALA A 134 -10.30 -6.08 -24.61
N ALA A 135 -10.28 -7.16 -23.83
CA ALA A 135 -9.75 -7.13 -22.47
C ALA A 135 -8.23 -6.85 -22.50
N THR A 136 -7.49 -7.50 -23.38
CA THR A 136 -6.03 -7.30 -23.51
C THR A 136 -5.71 -5.87 -23.95
N GLU A 137 -6.51 -5.31 -24.86
CA GLU A 137 -6.35 -3.91 -25.25
C GLU A 137 -6.69 -2.96 -24.10
N ALA A 138 -7.73 -3.26 -23.33
CA ALA A 138 -8.05 -2.44 -22.16
C ALA A 138 -6.89 -2.44 -21.14
N VAL A 139 -6.23 -3.59 -20.95
CA VAL A 139 -5.02 -3.66 -20.11
C VAL A 139 -3.92 -2.78 -20.71
N TYR A 140 -3.72 -2.81 -22.00
CA TYR A 140 -2.70 -1.97 -22.64
C TYR A 140 -2.97 -0.47 -22.39
N GLU A 141 -4.22 -0.05 -22.52
CA GLU A 141 -4.58 1.34 -22.22
C GLU A 141 -4.27 1.71 -20.76
N GLN A 142 -4.49 0.77 -19.84
CA GLN A 142 -4.14 0.98 -18.43
C GLN A 142 -2.62 1.12 -18.25
N LEU A 143 -1.84 0.24 -18.89
CA LEU A 143 -0.37 0.34 -18.85
C LEU A 143 0.10 1.69 -19.44
N TRP A 144 -0.52 2.11 -20.53
CA TRP A 144 -0.21 3.40 -21.14
C TRP A 144 -0.56 4.56 -20.21
N ALA A 145 -1.75 4.55 -19.64
CA ALA A 145 -2.17 5.60 -18.71
C ALA A 145 -1.23 5.69 -17.50
N GLN A 146 -0.84 4.52 -16.97
CA GLN A 146 0.11 4.48 -15.86
C GLN A 146 1.44 5.11 -16.25
N ASP A 147 1.99 4.73 -17.39
CA ASP A 147 3.27 5.27 -17.85
C ASP A 147 3.21 6.77 -18.08
N VAL A 148 2.12 7.25 -18.68
CA VAL A 148 1.93 8.69 -18.90
C VAL A 148 1.90 9.43 -17.55
N ALA A 149 1.15 8.91 -16.59
CA ALA A 149 1.06 9.52 -15.27
C ALA A 149 2.43 9.57 -14.57
N VAL A 150 3.16 8.45 -14.60
CA VAL A 150 4.49 8.37 -13.99
C VAL A 150 5.47 9.34 -14.66
N MET A 151 5.51 9.37 -16.00
CA MET A 151 6.42 10.25 -16.72
C MET A 151 6.08 11.73 -16.49
N ALA A 152 4.79 12.06 -16.43
CA ALA A 152 4.37 13.42 -16.14
C ALA A 152 4.76 13.82 -14.71
N GLY A 153 4.53 12.94 -13.76
CA GLY A 153 4.93 13.15 -12.37
C GLY A 153 6.44 13.33 -12.22
N TYR A 154 7.21 12.46 -12.87
CA TYR A 154 8.66 12.55 -12.88
C TYR A 154 9.11 13.91 -13.44
N HIS A 155 8.56 14.29 -14.58
CA HIS A 155 8.91 15.57 -15.22
C HIS A 155 8.56 16.74 -14.30
N ALA A 156 7.39 16.72 -13.69
CA ALA A 156 6.96 17.76 -12.77
C ALA A 156 7.91 17.82 -11.54
N GLY A 157 8.21 16.67 -10.97
CA GLY A 157 9.09 16.60 -9.80
C GLY A 157 10.47 17.15 -10.08
N VAL A 158 11.10 16.72 -11.18
CA VAL A 158 12.43 17.21 -11.54
C VAL A 158 12.38 18.71 -11.89
N SER A 159 11.32 19.16 -12.57
CA SER A 159 11.17 20.57 -12.91
C SER A 159 11.03 21.44 -11.66
N ALA A 160 10.27 20.97 -10.66
CA ALA A 160 10.13 21.68 -9.39
C ALA A 160 11.48 21.78 -8.67
N ILE A 161 12.26 20.71 -8.66
CA ILE A 161 13.60 20.73 -8.06
C ILE A 161 14.52 21.70 -8.82
N ALA A 162 14.46 21.68 -10.15
CA ALA A 162 15.30 22.55 -10.97
C ALA A 162 14.97 24.03 -10.74
N GLN A 163 13.70 24.34 -10.54
CA GLN A 163 13.30 25.74 -10.27
C GLN A 163 13.82 26.24 -8.92
N GLN A 164 14.17 25.35 -8.02
CA GLN A 164 14.74 25.72 -6.73
C GLN A 164 16.24 26.02 -6.80
N LEU A 165 16.88 25.83 -7.94
CA LEU A 165 18.31 26.09 -8.07
C LEU A 165 18.54 27.61 -8.23
N ALA A 166 18.63 28.30 -7.11
CA ALA A 166 18.92 29.72 -7.11
C ALA A 166 20.35 29.98 -7.60
N PRO A 167 20.57 31.05 -8.35
CA PRO A 167 21.94 31.42 -8.70
C PRO A 167 22.76 31.73 -7.45
N TRP A 168 23.98 31.18 -7.37
CA TRP A 168 24.86 31.39 -6.22
C TRP A 168 25.12 32.86 -5.94
N GLN A 169 25.19 33.67 -6.97
CA GLN A 169 25.43 35.11 -6.83
C GLN A 169 24.33 35.80 -6.02
N GLN A 170 23.08 35.43 -6.24
CA GLN A 170 21.97 35.97 -5.47
C GLN A 170 21.96 35.46 -4.04
N ALA A 171 22.22 34.17 -3.87
CA ALA A 171 22.21 33.54 -2.53
C ALA A 171 23.32 34.06 -1.62
N LEU A 172 24.44 34.50 -2.17
CA LEU A 172 25.61 34.89 -1.41
C LEU A 172 25.88 36.41 -1.41
N ALA A 173 24.95 37.20 -1.90
CA ALA A 173 25.09 38.63 -1.84
C ALA A 173 25.11 39.09 -0.37
N LEU A 174 26.13 39.80 0.03
CA LEU A 174 26.16 40.39 1.36
C LEU A 174 25.06 41.43 1.47
N PRO A 175 24.33 41.46 2.57
CA PRO A 175 23.28 42.43 2.72
C PRO A 175 23.84 43.86 2.65
N ALA A 176 23.33 44.66 1.76
CA ALA A 176 23.69 46.09 1.74
C ALA A 176 23.17 46.71 3.02
N ALA A 177 24.02 47.40 3.74
CA ALA A 177 23.60 48.03 4.97
C ALA A 177 22.53 49.06 4.70
N ASP A 178 21.44 48.96 5.42
CA ASP A 178 20.34 49.94 5.43
C ASP A 178 19.46 49.98 4.21
N ALA A 179 19.27 48.88 3.52
CA ALA A 179 18.32 48.88 2.41
C ALA A 179 17.06 48.08 2.72
N ASP A 180 16.20 48.57 3.58
CA ASP A 180 14.80 48.21 3.41
C ASP A 180 14.42 48.63 2.00
N PHE A 181 13.29 48.36 1.50
CA PHE A 181 13.01 48.77 0.13
C PHE A 181 11.51 48.65 -0.03
N SER A 182 10.92 49.14 -1.01
CA SER A 182 9.52 49.00 -1.24
C SER A 182 9.34 49.03 -2.75
N LEU A 183 8.29 49.33 -3.35
CA LEU A 183 8.18 49.65 -4.78
C LEU A 183 6.72 49.94 -5.10
N SER A 184 5.83 49.10 -5.14
CA SER A 184 4.46 49.27 -5.59
C SER A 184 4.42 49.40 -7.13
N ILE A 185 3.49 49.79 -7.82
CA ILE A 185 3.51 50.18 -9.24
C ILE A 185 2.19 50.80 -9.68
N PHE A 186 1.16 50.07 -10.01
CA PHE A 186 -0.01 50.79 -10.59
C PHE A 186 -0.86 51.55 -9.57
N GLY A 187 -0.67 51.33 -8.29
CA GLY A 187 -1.16 52.26 -7.26
C GLY A 187 -0.11 53.26 -6.83
N LEU A 188 1.02 53.23 -7.45
CA LEU A 188 2.12 54.19 -7.52
C LEU A 188 3.22 54.05 -6.49
N GLN A 189 3.31 54.46 -5.41
CA GLN A 189 4.41 54.51 -4.45
C GLN A 189 5.83 54.18 -4.98
N LEU A 190 6.24 54.25 -6.14
CA LEU A 190 7.52 53.79 -6.66
C LEU A 190 8.72 54.12 -5.76
N VAL A 191 9.13 53.10 -4.98
CA VAL A 191 10.20 53.05 -4.00
C VAL A 191 9.81 53.66 -2.64
N LYS A 192 10.53 53.31 -1.58
CA LYS A 192 10.30 53.85 -0.26
C LYS A 192 11.53 53.71 0.65
N THR A 193 12.29 52.75 0.75
CA THR A 193 13.38 52.40 1.66
C THR A 193 12.90 52.24 3.11
N GLY A 194 13.61 52.41 4.11
CA GLY A 194 13.30 52.22 5.53
C GLY A 194 12.06 51.43 5.94
N THR A 195 12.21 50.26 6.60
CA THR A 195 11.21 49.24 6.97
C THR A 195 10.13 49.10 5.92
N ALA A 196 10.48 48.48 4.86
CA ALA A 196 9.80 48.37 3.60
C ALA A 196 8.28 48.26 3.74
N ASN A 197 7.55 48.22 2.75
CA ASN A 197 6.10 48.06 2.69
C ASN A 197 5.73 48.49 1.30
N ALA A 198 5.26 47.73 0.44
CA ALA A 198 4.83 48.14 -0.84
C ALA A 198 3.34 48.16 -0.86
N THR A 199 2.49 48.36 -1.39
CA THR A 199 1.06 48.27 -1.45
C THR A 199 0.66 48.55 -2.87
N THR A 200 -0.44 48.29 -3.34
CA THR A 200 -0.81 48.75 -4.67
C THR A 200 -2.28 48.38 -4.90
N THR A 201 -2.88 48.67 -5.96
CA THR A 201 -4.14 48.16 -6.47
C THR A 201 -4.12 48.29 -7.97
N PHE A 202 -5.15 48.39 -8.64
CA PHE A 202 -5.31 48.48 -10.09
C PHE A 202 -4.08 48.11 -10.90
N GLY A 203 -4.00 46.92 -11.41
CA GLY A 203 -2.89 46.48 -12.22
C GLY A 203 -1.72 45.91 -11.43
N GLY A 204 -1.73 45.99 -10.15
CA GLY A 204 -0.85 45.27 -9.25
C GLY A 204 0.65 45.55 -9.29
N VAL A 205 1.39 44.76 -8.70
CA VAL A 205 2.77 44.34 -8.57
C VAL A 205 3.27 44.51 -7.15
N ALA A 206 3.64 45.40 -6.45
CA ALA A 206 4.20 45.53 -5.14
C ALA A 206 5.62 44.92 -5.10
N ILE A 207 6.38 44.81 -4.17
CA ILE A 207 7.65 44.11 -3.90
C ILE A 207 8.14 44.64 -2.58
N ALA A 208 8.44 44.48 -1.59
CA ALA A 208 9.03 45.00 -0.38
C ALA A 208 10.46 44.50 -0.36
N SER A 209 11.16 44.26 0.66
CA SER A 209 12.48 43.67 0.61
C SER A 209 13.00 43.22 1.96
N GLY A 210 13.33 44.09 2.92
CA GLY A 210 13.91 43.63 4.16
C GLY A 210 13.22 44.16 5.40
N ALA A 211 13.89 44.15 6.51
CA ALA A 211 13.41 44.50 7.84
C ALA A 211 11.93 44.18 8.04
N ASN A 212 11.03 45.04 8.25
CA ASN A 212 9.66 44.67 8.52
C ASN A 212 8.81 44.55 7.25
N SER A 213 9.32 43.97 6.19
CA SER A 213 8.71 43.96 4.89
C SER A 213 7.21 43.64 4.91
N SER A 214 6.53 43.94 3.87
CA SER A 214 5.17 43.57 3.61
C SER A 214 5.03 43.78 2.12
N ALA A 215 4.14 43.41 1.43
CA ALA A 215 3.90 43.74 0.06
C ALA A 215 2.44 43.61 -0.09
N ASP A 216 1.64 43.70 -0.80
CA ASP A 216 0.22 43.58 -0.75
C ASP A 216 -0.24 43.68 -2.19
N ALA A 217 -0.67 43.95 -3.02
CA ALA A 217 -0.96 43.98 -4.43
C ALA A 217 -2.45 44.23 -4.67
N GLY A 218 -3.23 43.37 -5.15
CA GLY A 218 -4.63 43.58 -5.47
C GLY A 218 -4.91 43.90 -6.93
N VAL A 219 -6.08 43.67 -7.40
CA VAL A 219 -6.64 43.69 -8.73
C VAL A 219 -5.86 42.83 -9.73
N ALA A 220 -4.84 43.23 -10.42
CA ALA A 220 -4.11 42.30 -11.28
C ALA A 220 -2.91 41.67 -10.57
N ASP A 221 -2.83 41.80 -9.31
CA ASP A 221 -2.00 41.22 -8.26
C ASP A 221 -0.50 41.09 -8.51
N ILE A 222 0.15 40.29 -7.77
CA ILE A 222 1.50 39.76 -7.66
C ILE A 222 2.12 40.12 -6.33
N ALA A 223 2.58 40.77 -5.61
CA ALA A 223 3.24 41.05 -4.34
C ALA A 223 4.49 40.19 -4.24
N PHE A 224 5.46 40.39 -3.43
CA PHE A 224 6.63 39.57 -3.14
C PHE A 224 7.28 40.08 -1.89
N ALA A 225 7.77 39.94 -1.02
CA ALA A 225 8.30 40.51 0.19
C ALA A 225 9.70 40.11 0.42
N PHE A 226 10.38 39.25 0.41
CA PHE A 226 11.77 38.84 0.42
C PHE A 226 12.39 38.52 1.78
N GLY A 227 12.46 39.40 2.76
CA GLY A 227 13.20 39.03 3.95
C GLY A 227 12.64 39.59 5.24
N SER A 228 13.39 39.54 6.33
CA SER A 228 13.04 39.85 7.72
C SER A 228 11.54 39.75 7.96
N GLY A 229 10.83 40.41 8.71
CA GLY A 229 9.45 40.16 9.03
C GLY A 229 8.46 40.00 7.88
N SER A 230 8.82 39.43 6.78
CA SER A 230 8.07 39.40 5.53
C SER A 230 6.58 39.15 5.65
N SER A 231 5.83 39.41 4.61
CA SER A 231 4.46 39.03 4.48
C SER A 231 4.16 39.34 3.05
N ALA A 232 3.48 38.88 2.26
CA ALA A 232 3.08 39.23 0.94
C ALA A 232 1.59 39.02 0.96
N SER A 233 0.76 39.46 0.13
CA SER A 233 -0.65 39.19 0.32
C SER A 233 -1.37 39.30 -0.97
N ALA A 234 -1.29 39.46 -2.02
CA ALA A 234 -2.02 39.54 -3.27
C ALA A 234 -3.50 39.25 -3.01
N THR A 235 -4.41 40.05 -3.04
CA THR A 235 -5.77 39.85 -2.58
C THR A 235 -6.83 39.95 -3.65
N GLY A 236 -7.93 39.37 -3.50
CA GLY A 236 -9.24 39.55 -4.07
C GLY A 236 -9.42 39.48 -5.55
N GLY A 237 -8.83 38.93 -6.39
CA GLY A 237 -9.19 38.43 -7.53
C GLY A 237 -8.88 38.78 -8.90
N VAL A 238 -7.67 38.65 -9.49
CA VAL A 238 -7.56 38.31 -10.89
C VAL A 238 -6.43 37.34 -11.11
N LEU A 239 -5.19 37.66 -11.03
CA LEU A 239 -4.13 36.67 -11.23
C LEU A 239 -3.34 36.33 -9.97
N ASN A 240 -3.66 36.91 -8.88
CA ASN A 240 -3.00 36.82 -7.59
C ASN A 240 -1.54 36.35 -7.69
N ILE A 241 -0.89 35.93 -6.77
CA ILE A 241 0.43 35.30 -6.63
C ILE A 241 1.02 35.89 -5.40
N ALA A 242 1.16 36.02 -4.36
CA ALA A 242 1.90 36.51 -3.25
C ALA A 242 3.31 35.99 -3.38
N GLY A 243 4.12 35.81 -2.45
CA GLY A 243 5.48 35.31 -2.64
C GLY A 243 6.19 35.31 -1.35
N VAL A 244 7.13 35.81 -0.91
CA VAL A 244 7.92 35.95 0.26
C VAL A 244 9.34 35.60 -0.12
N GLY A 245 10.08 34.92 0.56
CA GLY A 245 11.47 34.65 0.32
C GLY A 245 12.18 34.16 1.52
N GLY A 246 12.07 34.80 2.69
CA GLY A 246 12.76 34.30 3.85
C GLY A 246 12.29 34.88 5.16
N ALA A 247 13.02 34.66 6.21
CA ALA A 247 12.80 35.07 7.58
C ALA A 247 11.37 34.79 8.05
N ASN A 248 10.68 35.68 8.70
CA ASN A 248 9.43 35.30 9.38
C ASN A 248 8.22 35.16 8.46
N SER A 249 8.40 34.69 7.31
CA SER A 249 7.52 34.47 6.18
C SER A 249 6.03 34.76 6.38
N SER A 250 5.24 34.51 5.47
CA SER A 250 3.79 34.33 5.43
C SER A 250 3.51 34.40 3.95
N ALA A 251 2.55 34.53 3.35
CA ALA A 251 2.21 34.75 1.98
C ALA A 251 0.75 34.58 1.98
N SER A 252 -0.12 34.86 1.28
CA SER A 252 -1.53 34.63 1.39
C SER A 252 -2.16 34.95 0.07
N ALA A 253 -2.36 34.59 -0.89
CA ALA A 253 -3.00 34.97 -2.11
C ALA A 253 -4.47 34.63 -1.99
N THR A 254 -5.35 35.50 -1.87
CA THR A 254 -6.78 35.28 -1.74
C THR A 254 -7.49 35.72 -2.98
N GLY A 255 -8.33 34.96 -3.58
CA GLY A 255 -8.93 35.32 -4.84
C GLY A 255 -10.43 35.18 -4.91
N GLY A 256 -11.08 35.94 -5.74
CA GLY A 256 -12.52 35.91 -6.00
C GLY A 256 -12.86 35.16 -7.27
N ILE A 257 -13.33 35.73 -8.32
CA ILE A 257 -13.65 35.04 -9.58
C ILE A 257 -12.34 34.74 -10.31
N ASN A 258 -11.86 33.46 -10.31
CA ASN A 258 -10.43 33.26 -10.42
C ASN A 258 -9.84 32.35 -11.47
N ILE A 259 -8.71 32.80 -11.93
CA ILE A 259 -7.74 32.00 -12.67
C ILE A 259 -6.41 32.16 -11.94
N GLY A 260 -5.96 31.17 -11.22
CA GLY A 260 -4.66 31.18 -10.61
C GLY A 260 -4.51 31.99 -9.32
N THR A 261 -4.54 31.39 -8.21
CA THR A 261 -4.20 31.97 -6.91
C THR A 261 -2.90 31.33 -6.52
N GLY A 262 -1.94 31.97 -5.97
CA GLY A 262 -0.68 31.28 -5.68
C GLY A 262 -0.24 31.38 -4.28
N ALA A 263 0.42 31.95 -3.59
CA ALA A 263 1.13 32.10 -2.35
C ALA A 263 2.33 31.19 -2.44
N LEU A 264 3.44 31.57 -1.95
CA LEU A 264 4.66 30.78 -2.05
C LEU A 264 5.50 31.02 -0.85
N ALA A 265 6.26 30.99 -0.25
CA ALA A 265 7.14 31.36 0.83
C ALA A 265 8.36 30.49 0.67
N PHE A 266 9.50 30.74 0.90
CA PHE A 266 10.66 29.95 0.57
C PHE A 266 11.47 29.52 1.76
N GLY A 267 11.78 30.36 2.72
CA GLY A 267 12.59 30.01 3.87
C GLY A 267 11.96 30.37 5.20
N ASP A 268 12.58 30.03 6.25
CA ASP A 268 12.35 30.30 7.67
C ASP A 268 10.89 30.13 8.11
N GLY A 269 10.28 30.97 8.89
CA GLY A 269 9.04 30.68 9.58
C GLY A 269 7.76 30.65 8.74
N ASN A 270 7.75 30.06 7.59
CA ASN A 270 6.65 30.09 6.62
C ASN A 270 5.26 30.06 7.23
N THR A 271 4.24 30.38 6.54
CA THR A 271 2.84 30.06 6.79
C THR A 271 2.17 30.28 5.48
N VAL A 272 1.96 29.91 4.58
CA VAL A 272 1.50 30.13 3.25
C VAL A 272 0.02 30.07 3.27
N ASN A 273 -0.78 30.28 2.47
CA ASN A 273 -2.21 30.10 2.48
C ASN A 273 -2.72 30.60 1.13
N ALA A 274 -3.22 29.86 0.28
CA ALA A 274 -3.84 30.33 -0.94
C ALA A 274 -5.32 29.97 -0.85
N SER A 275 -6.19 30.89 -1.07
CA SER A 275 -7.62 30.68 -0.93
C SER A 275 -8.33 31.24 -2.14
N SER A 276 -9.27 30.54 -2.66
CA SER A 276 -9.96 30.93 -3.87
C SER A 276 -11.46 30.70 -3.67
N ILE A 277 -12.27 31.66 -4.02
CA ILE A 277 -13.73 31.57 -3.89
C ILE A 277 -14.35 32.04 -5.18
N GLY A 278 -15.16 31.24 -5.86
CA GLY A 278 -15.75 31.70 -7.11
C GLY A 278 -16.48 30.65 -7.90
N VAL A 279 -16.75 30.95 -9.14
CA VAL A 279 -17.50 30.05 -10.00
C VAL A 279 -16.57 29.09 -10.77
N ALA A 280 -15.46 29.54 -11.28
CA ALA A 280 -14.52 28.71 -11.99
C ALA A 280 -13.12 28.95 -11.42
N ASN A 281 -12.69 28.12 -10.49
CA ASN A 281 -11.37 28.20 -9.91
C ASN A 281 -10.41 27.30 -10.66
N ILE A 282 -9.42 27.84 -11.29
CA ILE A 282 -8.39 27.08 -12.00
C ILE A 282 -7.07 27.33 -11.30
N GLY A 283 -6.56 26.33 -10.64
CA GLY A 283 -5.27 26.39 -9.98
C GLY A 283 -5.25 27.26 -8.74
N THR A 284 -5.40 26.68 -7.59
CA THR A 284 -5.14 27.30 -6.31
C THR A 284 -3.89 26.61 -5.77
N VAL A 285 -2.86 27.35 -5.48
CA VAL A 285 -1.58 26.76 -5.07
C VAL A 285 -1.14 27.40 -3.77
N ALA A 286 -0.70 26.69 -2.83
CA ALA A 286 0.11 27.17 -1.73
C ALA A 286 1.38 26.36 -1.77
N ALA A 287 2.46 26.84 -1.27
CA ALA A 287 3.73 26.13 -1.28
C ALA A 287 4.62 26.72 -0.21
N ALA A 288 5.55 26.01 0.29
CA ALA A 288 6.61 26.51 1.15
C ALA A 288 7.80 25.66 0.81
N PHE A 289 8.99 26.00 1.06
CA PHE A 289 10.11 25.16 0.68
C PHE A 289 11.05 24.90 1.83
N GLY A 290 11.32 25.85 2.68
CA GLY A 290 12.20 25.70 3.81
C GLY A 290 11.44 25.56 5.12
N ASN A 291 11.99 25.76 6.18
CA ASN A 291 11.79 25.48 7.59
C ASN A 291 10.32 25.45 8.08
N ASN A 292 9.88 26.18 9.00
CA ASN A 292 8.69 25.96 9.82
C ASN A 292 7.34 25.99 9.09
N ASN A 293 7.20 25.33 8.00
CA ASN A 293 6.05 25.40 7.07
C ASN A 293 4.68 25.46 7.77
N SER A 294 3.67 25.51 7.21
CA SER A 294 2.28 25.22 7.51
C SER A 294 1.54 25.39 6.24
N VAL A 295 1.14 25.45 5.43
CA VAL A 295 0.68 25.54 4.04
C VAL A 295 -0.82 25.33 4.08
N THR A 296 -1.58 25.81 3.24
CA THR A 296 -3.01 25.55 3.10
C THR A 296 -3.42 26.04 1.72
N ALA A 297 -4.16 25.29 1.00
CA ALA A 297 -4.76 25.75 -0.25
C ALA A 297 -6.25 25.40 -0.17
N ILE A 298 -7.11 26.36 -0.40
CA ILE A 298 -8.55 26.17 -0.28
C ILE A 298 -9.23 26.69 -1.55
N ALA A 299 -10.06 25.87 -2.16
CA ALA A 299 -10.90 26.34 -3.27
C ALA A 299 -12.37 26.05 -2.95
N ASN A 300 -13.19 27.05 -3.03
CA ASN A 300 -14.62 26.93 -2.81
C ASN A 300 -15.37 27.46 -4.02
N GLY A 301 -16.13 26.62 -4.71
CA GLY A 301 -16.79 27.11 -5.90
C GLY A 301 -17.54 26.06 -6.69
N VAL A 302 -17.84 26.38 -7.94
CA VAL A 302 -18.61 25.44 -8.77
C VAL A 302 -17.73 24.57 -9.65
N GLU A 303 -16.73 25.10 -10.30
CA GLU A 303 -15.82 24.30 -11.12
C GLU A 303 -14.39 24.50 -10.60
N ASN A 304 -13.90 23.57 -9.79
CA ASN A 304 -12.57 23.67 -9.23
C ASN A 304 -11.60 22.70 -9.93
N ASN A 305 -10.58 23.22 -10.57
CA ASN A 305 -9.55 22.43 -11.21
C ASN A 305 -8.23 22.63 -10.51
N ALA A 306 -7.65 21.59 -9.97
CA ALA A 306 -6.33 21.56 -9.37
C ALA A 306 -6.15 22.51 -8.18
N THR A 307 -6.23 22.00 -7.01
CA THR A 307 -5.88 22.69 -5.77
C THR A 307 -4.65 21.96 -5.22
N VAL A 308 -3.59 22.68 -4.96
CA VAL A 308 -2.35 22.08 -4.52
C VAL A 308 -1.88 22.75 -3.23
N ALA A 309 -1.49 22.04 -2.25
CA ALA A 309 -0.71 22.52 -1.14
C ALA A 309 0.58 21.71 -1.14
N ALA A 310 1.68 22.26 -0.74
CA ALA A 310 2.96 21.56 -0.75
C ALA A 310 3.87 22.14 0.32
N ALA A 311 4.80 21.42 0.79
CA ALA A 311 5.90 21.88 1.60
C ALA A 311 7.06 21.01 1.23
N PHE A 312 8.24 21.36 1.35
CA PHE A 312 9.36 20.50 1.00
C PHE A 312 10.35 20.39 2.14
N GLY A 313 10.49 21.39 2.98
CA GLY A 313 11.43 21.45 4.05
C GLY A 313 10.91 20.90 5.38
N ASN A 314 11.41 21.37 6.47
CA ASN A 314 11.27 20.81 7.81
C ASN A 314 9.91 21.12 8.46
N ASN A 315 9.71 20.86 9.64
CA ASN A 315 8.60 21.09 10.60
C ASN A 315 7.21 21.30 9.99
N ASN A 316 6.91 20.65 8.93
CA ASN A 316 5.68 20.86 8.17
C ASN A 316 4.40 20.91 8.99
N THR A 317 3.62 20.99 9.47
CA THR A 317 2.41 20.85 10.23
C THR A 317 1.21 20.71 9.28
N ASP A 318 0.22 21.44 9.33
CA ASP A 318 -1.06 21.09 8.70
C ASP A 318 -1.12 21.36 7.20
N VAL A 319 -0.20 20.81 6.42
CA VAL A 319 -0.15 20.95 4.97
C VAL A 319 -1.44 20.43 4.36
N SER A 320 -2.30 21.27 3.84
CA SER A 320 -3.67 20.90 3.58
C SER A 320 -4.15 21.44 2.21
N ALA A 321 -4.83 20.65 1.44
CA ALA A 321 -5.53 21.05 0.23
C ALA A 321 -7.01 20.75 0.41
N ILE A 322 -7.87 21.74 0.30
CA ILE A 322 -9.29 21.61 0.58
C ILE A 322 -10.11 22.16 -0.58
N VAL A 323 -11.03 21.36 -1.07
CA VAL A 323 -11.95 21.83 -2.13
C VAL A 323 -13.38 21.55 -1.71
N ASN A 324 -14.22 22.54 -1.86
CA ASN A 324 -15.66 22.38 -1.61
C ASN A 324 -16.43 22.93 -2.81
N GLY A 325 -17.24 22.10 -3.45
CA GLY A 325 -17.96 22.62 -4.60
C GLY A 325 -18.65 21.56 -5.46
N VAL A 326 -18.94 21.96 -6.68
CA VAL A 326 -19.53 21.09 -7.69
C VAL A 326 -18.47 20.90 -8.76
N GLU A 327 -18.21 19.71 -9.23
CA GLU A 327 -17.20 19.40 -10.23
C GLU A 327 -15.77 19.75 -9.79
N ASN A 328 -15.22 18.96 -8.90
CA ASN A 328 -13.85 19.16 -8.41
C ASN A 328 -12.89 18.20 -9.09
N THR A 329 -11.81 18.71 -9.65
CA THR A 329 -10.81 17.91 -10.33
C THR A 329 -9.43 18.16 -9.74
N GLY A 330 -8.81 17.15 -9.20
CA GLY A 330 -7.42 17.21 -8.75
C GLY A 330 -7.20 18.02 -7.48
N VAL A 331 -7.12 17.37 -6.36
CA VAL A 331 -6.77 17.98 -5.08
C VAL A 331 -5.49 17.28 -4.60
N VAL A 332 -4.45 18.01 -4.33
CA VAL A 332 -3.17 17.45 -3.93
C VAL A 332 -2.67 18.13 -2.67
N SER A 333 -2.19 17.39 -1.74
CA SER A 333 -1.42 17.88 -0.61
C SER A 333 -0.15 17.07 -0.57
N ALA A 334 1.00 17.69 -0.51
CA ALA A 334 2.27 16.98 -0.60
C ALA A 334 3.28 17.53 0.39
N VAL A 335 4.11 16.71 0.90
CA VAL A 335 5.22 17.07 1.77
C VAL A 335 6.40 16.20 1.36
N PHE A 336 7.58 16.61 1.58
CA PHE A 336 8.74 15.77 1.34
C PHE A 336 9.73 15.76 2.50
N GLY A 337 9.70 16.75 3.37
CA GLY A 337 10.63 16.92 4.49
C GLY A 337 10.28 16.19 5.77
N SER A 338 10.91 16.52 6.85
CA SER A 338 10.78 15.89 8.17
C SER A 338 9.66 16.52 9.01
N ASP A 339 9.33 15.89 10.11
CA ASP A 339 8.39 16.32 11.15
C ASP A 339 7.00 16.64 10.65
N ASN A 340 6.56 15.96 9.62
CA ASN A 340 5.24 16.15 9.02
C ASN A 340 4.11 16.04 10.06
N SER A 341 2.92 16.45 9.74
CA SER A 341 1.76 16.30 10.61
C SER A 341 0.54 16.61 9.75
N GLY A 342 -0.60 16.27 10.11
CA GLY A 342 -1.88 16.58 9.49
C GLY A 342 -1.91 16.83 7.98
N VAL A 343 -1.14 16.09 7.19
CA VAL A 343 -1.05 16.29 5.74
C VAL A 343 -2.35 15.83 5.10
N SER A 344 -3.20 16.75 4.64
CA SER A 344 -4.53 16.32 4.22
C SER A 344 -4.96 16.90 2.87
N ALA A 345 -5.63 16.09 2.10
CA ALA A 345 -6.30 16.46 0.87
C ALA A 345 -7.78 16.12 1.02
N ASN A 346 -8.63 17.14 0.93
CA ASN A 346 -10.05 16.96 1.21
C ASN A 346 -10.90 17.55 0.07
N ALA A 347 -11.85 16.77 -0.43
CA ALA A 347 -12.81 17.28 -1.41
C ALA A 347 -14.23 16.92 -1.00
N PHE A 348 -15.10 17.90 -1.00
CA PHE A 348 -16.51 17.69 -0.67
C PHE A 348 -17.38 18.33 -1.74
N GLY A 349 -18.34 17.58 -2.26
CA GLY A 349 -19.21 18.16 -3.27
C GLY A 349 -19.89 17.15 -4.20
N VAL A 350 -20.17 17.58 -5.40
CA VAL A 350 -20.76 16.75 -6.43
C VAL A 350 -19.72 16.53 -7.53
N GLU A 351 -19.47 15.31 -7.91
CA GLU A 351 -18.50 14.93 -8.94
C GLU A 351 -17.05 15.31 -8.61
N ASN A 352 -16.42 14.53 -7.73
CA ASN A 352 -15.02 14.73 -7.35
C ASN A 352 -14.10 13.72 -8.07
N ASN A 353 -12.98 14.20 -8.60
CA ASN A 353 -11.99 13.37 -9.27
C ASN A 353 -10.61 13.56 -8.66
N ALA A 354 -9.97 12.52 -8.27
CA ALA A 354 -8.57 12.45 -7.86
C ALA A 354 -8.17 13.32 -6.66
N ILE A 355 -8.02 12.72 -5.54
CA ILE A 355 -7.60 13.36 -4.29
C ILE A 355 -6.36 12.63 -3.78
N VAL A 356 -5.25 13.35 -3.58
CA VAL A 356 -4.00 12.74 -3.15
C VAL A 356 -3.43 13.49 -1.96
N ALA A 357 -3.10 12.80 -0.90
CA ALA A 357 -2.31 13.32 0.19
C ALA A 357 -1.01 12.52 0.26
N THR A 358 0.11 13.16 0.34
CA THR A 358 1.41 12.50 0.27
C THR A 358 2.37 13.06 1.31
N ALA A 359 3.12 12.25 1.95
CA ALA A 359 4.26 12.65 2.76
C ALA A 359 5.41 11.68 2.48
N ALA A 360 6.62 12.14 2.57
CA ALA A 360 7.77 11.32 2.24
C ALA A 360 8.87 11.30 3.31
N GLY A 361 8.96 12.23 4.20
CA GLY A 361 9.98 12.28 5.25
C GLY A 361 9.62 11.52 6.51
N SER A 362 10.34 11.72 7.56
CA SER A 362 10.12 11.09 8.86
C SER A 362 9.02 11.81 9.66
N GLY A 363 8.50 11.18 10.67
CA GLY A 363 7.53 11.76 11.58
C GLY A 363 6.13 11.95 11.00
N ASN A 364 5.81 11.35 9.88
CA ASN A 364 4.49 11.50 9.27
C ASN A 364 3.40 11.21 10.30
N SER A 365 2.27 11.83 10.18
CA SER A 365 1.15 11.57 11.06
C SER A 365 -0.12 12.01 10.35
N ASN A 366 -1.11 11.19 10.33
CA ASN A 366 -2.42 11.48 9.76
C ASN A 366 -2.36 12.07 8.33
N VAL A 367 -1.65 11.35 7.46
CA VAL A 367 -1.66 11.67 6.03
C VAL A 367 -3.02 11.25 5.48
N MET A 368 -3.91 12.19 5.20
CA MET A 368 -5.31 11.89 4.94
C MET A 368 -5.79 12.35 3.56
N ALA A 369 -6.44 11.46 2.85
CA ALA A 369 -7.19 11.83 1.65
C ALA A 369 -8.67 11.53 1.93
N ASN A 370 -9.51 12.55 1.86
CA ASN A 370 -10.93 12.40 2.16
C ASN A 370 -11.79 12.95 1.04
N ALA A 371 -12.78 12.18 0.63
CA ALA A 371 -13.76 12.66 -0.34
C ALA A 371 -15.17 12.35 0.14
N GLY A 372 -16.07 13.30 -0.09
CA GLY A 372 -17.47 13.10 0.22
C GLY A 372 -18.36 13.75 -0.83
N GLY A 373 -19.36 13.02 -1.35
CA GLY A 373 -20.17 13.63 -2.38
C GLY A 373 -21.20 12.73 -3.04
N VAL A 374 -21.76 13.24 -4.13
CA VAL A 374 -22.82 12.58 -4.88
C VAL A 374 -22.43 12.55 -6.37
N GLY A 375 -22.51 11.38 -6.99
CA GLY A 375 -22.41 11.27 -8.45
C GLY A 375 -21.02 11.32 -9.04
N ALA A 376 -19.98 11.00 -8.30
CA ALA A 376 -18.61 11.16 -8.81
C ALA A 376 -17.84 9.86 -8.90
N ASN A 377 -16.86 9.86 -9.74
CA ASN A 377 -15.77 8.89 -9.67
C ASN A 377 -14.69 9.48 -8.75
N GLU A 378 -14.43 8.83 -7.66
CA GLU A 378 -13.48 9.32 -6.69
C GLU A 378 -12.27 8.39 -6.60
N ILE A 379 -11.10 8.94 -6.85
CA ILE A 379 -9.85 8.22 -6.64
C ILE A 379 -9.11 8.91 -5.51
N LEU A 380 -8.97 8.24 -4.41
CA LEU A 380 -8.32 8.78 -3.23
C LEU A 380 -7.04 8.02 -2.93
N VAL A 381 -5.96 8.73 -2.73
CA VAL A 381 -4.72 8.10 -2.29
C VAL A 381 -4.13 8.87 -1.11
N ALA A 382 -3.96 8.21 -0.01
CA ALA A 382 -3.15 8.70 1.09
C ALA A 382 -1.87 7.88 1.09
N ALA A 383 -0.73 8.53 0.96
CA ALA A 383 0.54 7.83 0.88
C ALA A 383 1.56 8.41 1.85
N ALA A 384 2.30 7.57 2.49
CA ALA A 384 3.40 7.96 3.34
C ALA A 384 4.58 7.05 3.05
N LEU A 385 5.75 7.59 2.91
CA LEU A 385 6.91 6.83 2.48
C LEU A 385 8.00 6.66 3.54
N GLY A 386 8.13 7.56 4.48
CA GLY A 386 9.14 7.52 5.54
C GLY A 386 8.70 6.77 6.80
N ASN A 387 9.31 7.06 7.92
CA ASN A 387 9.06 6.40 9.20
C ASN A 387 7.84 6.97 9.93
N ASN A 388 7.34 6.27 10.92
CA ASN A 388 6.24 6.63 11.82
C ASN A 388 4.96 7.06 11.10
N ASN A 389 4.66 6.39 10.01
CA ASN A 389 3.55 6.76 9.12
C ASN A 389 2.17 6.53 9.75
N SER A 390 1.21 7.32 9.32
CA SER A 390 -0.20 7.02 9.43
C SER A 390 -0.84 7.54 8.15
N ALA A 391 -1.43 6.67 7.36
CA ALA A 391 -2.07 7.08 6.11
C ALA A 391 -3.53 6.63 6.11
N ILE A 392 -4.42 7.56 5.82
CA ILE A 392 -5.87 7.32 5.88
C ILE A 392 -6.53 7.82 4.60
N ALA A 393 -7.21 6.96 3.91
CA ALA A 393 -7.98 7.35 2.73
C ALA A 393 -9.46 7.01 2.96
N ASN A 394 -10.33 8.00 2.95
CA ASN A 394 -11.75 7.79 3.22
C ASN A 394 -12.61 8.37 2.09
N ALA A 395 -13.46 7.55 1.53
CA ALA A 395 -14.43 8.01 0.54
C ALA A 395 -15.86 7.71 1.01
N THR A 396 -16.73 8.69 0.88
CA THR A 396 -18.15 8.52 1.22
C THR A 396 -19.00 9.15 0.11
N GLY A 397 -19.81 8.34 -0.57
CA GLY A 397 -20.56 8.91 -1.68
C GLY A 397 -21.72 8.07 -2.15
N VAL A 398 -22.52 8.67 -3.02
CA VAL A 398 -23.66 7.99 -3.62
C VAL A 398 -23.55 8.09 -5.15
N GLY A 399 -23.55 6.95 -5.81
CA GLY A 399 -23.32 6.85 -7.24
C GLY A 399 -21.84 6.89 -7.61
N GLY A 400 -21.52 6.50 -8.81
CA GLY A 400 -20.14 6.54 -9.30
C GLY A 400 -19.25 5.40 -8.83
N THR A 401 -17.97 5.55 -9.04
CA THR A 401 -16.95 4.58 -8.67
C THR A 401 -16.04 5.16 -7.59
N LEU A 402 -15.88 4.45 -6.49
CA LEU A 402 -15.03 4.88 -5.39
C LEU A 402 -13.74 4.05 -5.35
N GLY A 403 -12.60 4.70 -5.48
CA GLY A 403 -11.31 4.05 -5.32
C GLY A 403 -10.54 4.67 -4.16
N THR A 404 -10.24 3.91 -3.12
CA THR A 404 -9.49 4.43 -1.98
C THR A 404 -8.20 3.66 -1.79
N GLY A 405 -7.11 4.37 -1.55
CA GLY A 405 -5.83 3.75 -1.28
C GLY A 405 -5.10 4.41 -0.12
N ALA A 406 -4.70 3.63 0.87
CA ALA A 406 -3.77 4.05 1.90
C ALA A 406 -2.49 3.25 1.73
N ILE A 407 -1.38 3.90 1.46
CA ILE A 407 -0.16 3.23 1.06
C ILE A 407 1.05 3.74 1.84
N SER A 408 1.82 2.83 2.38
CA SER A 408 3.14 3.15 2.89
C SER A 408 4.15 2.21 2.26
N LEU A 409 5.21 2.75 1.69
CA LEU A 409 6.21 1.93 1.01
C LEU A 409 7.40 1.59 1.91
N ILE A 410 7.88 2.52 2.70
CA ILE A 410 9.07 2.33 3.51
C ILE A 410 8.82 2.93 4.89
N GLY A 411 9.01 2.15 5.91
CA GLY A 411 8.87 2.68 7.27
C GLY A 411 8.43 1.62 8.25
N ASN A 412 8.54 1.96 9.51
CA ASN A 412 8.13 1.08 10.60
C ASN A 412 6.90 1.65 11.28
N ASN A 413 6.12 0.80 11.93
CA ASN A 413 4.97 1.20 12.73
C ASN A 413 3.89 1.92 11.91
N ASN A 414 3.68 1.48 10.68
CA ASN A 414 2.67 2.10 9.82
C ASN A 414 1.25 1.75 10.30
N THR A 415 0.37 2.75 10.28
CA THR A 415 -1.04 2.54 10.50
C THR A 415 -1.77 3.03 9.26
N LEU A 416 -2.39 2.11 8.54
CA LEU A 416 -2.99 2.41 7.25
C LEU A 416 -4.47 2.05 7.23
N TYR A 417 -5.31 3.01 6.93
CA TYR A 417 -6.73 2.79 6.77
C TYR A 417 -7.21 3.25 5.41
N ALA A 418 -7.90 2.40 4.70
CA ALA A 418 -8.60 2.79 3.49
C ALA A 418 -10.07 2.39 3.65
N ASP A 419 -10.95 3.37 3.67
CA ASP A 419 -12.37 3.13 3.88
C ASP A 419 -13.18 3.72 2.73
N ALA A 420 -14.15 2.96 2.24
CA ALA A 420 -15.07 3.48 1.24
C ALA A 420 -16.51 3.07 1.59
N THR A 421 -17.41 4.03 1.56
CA THR A 421 -18.82 3.80 1.85
C THR A 421 -19.66 4.45 0.75
N GLY A 422 -20.46 3.65 0.03
CA GLY A 422 -21.23 4.25 -1.05
C GLY A 422 -22.17 3.30 -1.77
N ALA A 423 -22.81 3.82 -2.81
CA ALA A 423 -23.66 3.03 -3.67
C ALA A 423 -23.09 3.07 -5.09
N GLY A 424 -22.19 2.22 -5.42
CA GLY A 424 -21.52 2.16 -6.72
C GLY A 424 -20.45 1.10 -6.66
N HIS A 425 -19.54 1.10 -7.60
CA HIS A 425 -18.40 0.19 -7.57
C HIS A 425 -17.37 0.72 -6.59
N ILE A 426 -16.90 -0.13 -5.69
CA ILE A 426 -15.99 0.29 -4.62
C ILE A 426 -14.71 -0.53 -4.66
N GLY A 427 -13.57 0.17 -4.72
CA GLY A 427 -12.27 -0.47 -4.61
C GLY A 427 -11.46 0.15 -3.48
N THR A 428 -11.09 -0.64 -2.47
CA THR A 428 -10.26 -0.16 -1.37
C THR A 428 -8.96 -0.93 -1.26
N VAL A 429 -7.87 -0.22 -1.09
CA VAL A 429 -6.55 -0.84 -0.93
C VAL A 429 -5.82 -0.20 0.24
N ALA A 430 -5.39 -0.99 1.19
CA ALA A 430 -4.47 -0.55 2.22
C ALA A 430 -3.21 -1.41 2.12
N SER A 431 -2.04 -0.79 1.95
CA SER A 431 -0.80 -1.55 1.75
C SER A 431 0.39 -0.96 2.49
N ALA A 432 1.06 -1.76 3.28
CA ALA A 432 2.36 -1.46 3.84
C ALA A 432 3.35 -2.49 3.29
N LEU A 433 4.31 -2.06 2.49
CA LEU A 433 5.18 -3.01 1.81
C LEU A 433 6.45 -3.35 2.56
N PHE A 434 7.04 -2.42 3.28
CA PHE A 434 8.25 -2.68 4.04
C PHE A 434 8.13 -2.04 5.42
N GLY A 435 8.55 -2.79 6.45
CA GLY A 435 8.50 -2.32 7.83
C GLY A 435 7.84 -3.35 8.73
N ASP A 436 8.09 -3.25 10.03
CA ASP A 436 7.51 -4.17 11.00
C ASP A 436 6.43 -3.47 11.83
N ASN A 437 5.58 -4.25 12.48
CA ASN A 437 4.53 -3.76 13.39
C ASN A 437 3.47 -2.90 12.69
N ASN A 438 3.15 -3.23 11.43
CA ASN A 438 2.18 -2.46 10.69
C ASN A 438 0.74 -2.83 11.06
N GLY A 439 -0.13 -1.83 11.16
CA GLY A 439 -1.56 -2.04 11.21
C GLY A 439 -2.15 -1.64 9.86
N VAL A 440 -2.77 -2.57 9.14
CA VAL A 440 -3.25 -2.32 7.78
C VAL A 440 -4.70 -2.76 7.67
N LYS A 441 -5.60 -1.82 7.40
CA LYS A 441 -7.01 -2.14 7.29
C LYS A 441 -7.65 -1.50 6.07
N ALA A 442 -8.35 -2.28 5.27
CA ALA A 442 -9.15 -1.81 4.15
C ALA A 442 -10.61 -2.21 4.40
N THR A 443 -11.53 -1.26 4.32
CA THR A 443 -12.94 -1.49 4.60
C THR A 443 -13.82 -0.94 3.48
N SER A 444 -14.80 -1.71 3.06
CA SER A 444 -15.76 -1.24 2.06
C SER A 444 -17.20 -1.54 2.49
N PHE A 445 -18.09 -0.58 2.28
CA PHE A 445 -19.51 -0.79 2.50
C PHE A 445 -20.28 -0.23 1.30
N GLY A 446 -21.04 -1.09 0.58
CA GLY A 446 -21.71 -0.60 -0.62
C GLY A 446 -22.71 -1.55 -1.23
N LEU A 447 -23.25 -1.16 -2.39
CA LEU A 447 -24.33 -1.91 -3.02
C LEU A 447 -23.93 -2.67 -4.29
N ASN A 448 -22.91 -2.26 -5.00
CA ASN A 448 -22.50 -2.96 -6.23
C ASN A 448 -21.16 -3.69 -6.02
N ASN A 449 -20.41 -3.90 -7.06
CA ASN A 449 -19.18 -4.68 -6.97
C ASN A 449 -18.16 -4.06 -6.03
N ILE A 450 -17.66 -4.83 -5.11
CA ILE A 450 -16.73 -4.37 -4.08
C ILE A 450 -15.44 -5.17 -4.13
N ALA A 451 -14.32 -4.49 -4.18
CA ALA A 451 -13.01 -5.12 -4.08
C ALA A 451 -12.21 -4.48 -2.95
N THR A 452 -11.78 -5.27 -1.99
CA THR A 452 -11.09 -4.77 -0.80
C THR A 452 -9.79 -5.53 -0.61
N VAL A 453 -8.67 -4.80 -0.49
CA VAL A 453 -7.35 -5.43 -0.37
C VAL A 453 -6.58 -4.82 0.80
N ALA A 454 -6.07 -5.65 1.69
CA ALA A 454 -5.14 -5.24 2.74
C ALA A 454 -3.86 -6.05 2.62
N THR A 455 -2.70 -5.39 2.58
CA THR A 455 -1.42 -6.07 2.42
C THR A 455 -0.38 -5.51 3.38
N ALA A 456 0.35 -6.38 4.06
CA ALA A 456 1.46 -5.96 4.89
C ALA A 456 2.70 -6.80 4.63
N GLY A 457 3.85 -6.14 4.54
CA GLY A 457 5.16 -6.78 4.49
C GLY A 457 5.92 -6.47 5.76
N GLY A 458 6.65 -7.45 6.30
CA GLY A 458 7.38 -7.29 7.55
C GLY A 458 6.81 -8.13 8.67
N SER A 459 7.48 -8.16 9.80
CA SER A 459 7.10 -9.03 10.91
C SER A 459 6.38 -8.29 12.03
N GLY A 460 5.61 -9.01 12.81
CA GLY A 460 4.92 -8.45 13.97
C GLY A 460 3.79 -7.49 13.62
N ASN A 461 3.22 -7.58 12.41
CA ASN A 461 2.14 -6.68 12.03
C ASN A 461 0.93 -6.90 12.95
N THR A 462 0.38 -5.81 13.48
CA THR A 462 -0.68 -5.92 14.49
C THR A 462 -2.00 -6.40 13.90
N THR A 463 -2.37 -5.89 12.75
CA THR A 463 -3.61 -6.26 12.08
C THR A 463 -3.43 -6.11 10.57
N VAL A 464 -3.80 -7.14 9.81
CA VAL A 464 -3.91 -7.03 8.36
C VAL A 464 -5.33 -7.46 8.02
N ALA A 465 -6.22 -6.51 7.84
CA ALA A 465 -7.65 -6.81 7.70
C ALA A 465 -8.25 -6.19 6.44
N ALA A 466 -8.93 -7.00 5.66
CA ALA A 466 -9.74 -6.54 4.55
C ALA A 466 -11.18 -6.94 4.83
N GLU A 467 -12.08 -5.97 4.87
CA GLU A 467 -13.47 -6.20 5.27
C GLU A 467 -14.43 -5.55 4.26
N ALA A 468 -15.41 -6.29 3.81
CA ALA A 468 -16.40 -5.73 2.90
C ALA A 468 -17.81 -6.15 3.29
N SER A 469 -18.75 -5.21 3.14
CA SER A 469 -20.15 -5.50 3.36
C SER A 469 -20.97 -4.92 2.21
N GLY A 470 -21.79 -5.75 1.57
CA GLY A 470 -22.53 -5.23 0.44
C GLY A 470 -23.45 -6.22 -0.26
N ALA A 471 -24.06 -5.75 -1.34
CA ALA A 471 -24.87 -6.57 -2.20
C ALA A 471 -24.17 -6.71 -3.55
N GLU A 472 -24.45 -7.76 -4.28
CA GLU A 472 -23.84 -8.13 -5.54
C GLU A 472 -22.45 -8.76 -5.33
N ASN A 473 -21.48 -8.55 -6.19
CA ASN A 473 -20.21 -9.27 -6.15
C ASN A 473 -19.22 -8.62 -5.19
N VAL A 474 -18.69 -9.39 -4.27
CA VAL A 474 -17.73 -8.86 -3.28
C VAL A 474 -16.47 -9.72 -3.27
N ALA A 475 -15.33 -9.10 -3.45
CA ALA A 475 -14.03 -9.77 -3.41
C ALA A 475 -13.12 -9.12 -2.37
N VAL A 476 -12.57 -9.92 -1.46
CA VAL A 476 -11.76 -9.41 -0.35
C VAL A 476 -10.47 -10.20 -0.25
N LEU A 477 -9.36 -9.50 -0.13
CA LEU A 477 -8.04 -10.11 -0.02
C LEU A 477 -7.24 -9.50 1.14
N ALA A 478 -6.76 -10.33 2.04
CA ALA A 478 -5.82 -9.91 3.10
C ALA A 478 -4.53 -10.71 2.96
N THR A 479 -3.38 -10.05 2.92
CA THR A 479 -2.09 -10.71 2.71
C THR A 479 -1.03 -10.19 3.66
N ALA A 480 -0.26 -11.08 4.29
CA ALA A 480 0.86 -10.68 5.12
C ALA A 480 2.12 -11.45 4.76
N PHE A 481 3.24 -10.76 4.75
CA PHE A 481 4.57 -11.36 4.58
C PHE A 481 5.37 -11.12 5.85
N GLY A 482 5.92 -12.19 6.45
CA GLY A 482 6.68 -12.07 7.68
C GLY A 482 6.13 -12.93 8.81
N ASN A 483 6.80 -12.91 9.95
CA ASN A 483 6.44 -13.77 11.07
C ASN A 483 5.64 -13.01 12.14
N ASN A 484 4.94 -13.77 12.98
CA ASN A 484 4.24 -13.25 14.16
C ASN A 484 3.18 -12.19 13.80
N ASN A 485 2.42 -12.43 12.72
CA ASN A 485 1.28 -11.58 12.42
C ASN A 485 0.04 -12.18 13.10
N PRO A 486 -0.43 -11.60 14.20
CA PRO A 486 -1.48 -12.25 14.98
C PRO A 486 -2.85 -12.25 14.31
N THR A 487 -3.09 -11.36 13.37
CA THR A 487 -4.39 -11.31 12.70
C THR A 487 -4.23 -10.95 11.23
N VAL A 488 -4.51 -11.92 10.35
CA VAL A 488 -4.61 -11.68 8.91
C VAL A 488 -6.02 -12.12 8.50
N THR A 489 -6.91 -11.16 8.28
CA THR A 489 -8.32 -11.44 8.18
C THR A 489 -8.93 -10.89 6.90
N ALA A 490 -9.67 -11.72 6.18
CA ALA A 490 -10.49 -11.27 5.05
C ALA A 490 -11.94 -11.63 5.37
N ASN A 491 -12.81 -10.64 5.50
CA ASN A 491 -14.19 -10.84 5.91
C ASN A 491 -15.16 -10.24 4.91
N VAL A 492 -16.21 -11.00 4.58
CA VAL A 492 -17.27 -10.49 3.72
C VAL A 492 -18.63 -10.77 4.36
N LEU A 493 -19.50 -9.77 4.35
CA LEU A 493 -20.91 -9.91 4.71
C LEU A 493 -21.74 -9.38 3.55
N GLY A 494 -22.63 -10.22 2.95
CA GLY A 494 -23.39 -9.68 1.83
C GLY A 494 -24.33 -10.63 1.13
N ALA A 495 -24.80 -10.18 -0.02
CA ALA A 495 -25.65 -10.97 -0.91
C ALA A 495 -25.02 -10.95 -2.31
N GLY A 496 -25.12 -12.04 -3.04
CA GLY A 496 -24.48 -12.18 -4.35
C GLY A 496 -23.26 -13.09 -4.28
N ASN A 497 -22.39 -13.00 -5.24
CA ASN A 497 -21.18 -13.83 -5.26
C ASN A 497 -20.11 -13.23 -4.35
N LEU A 498 -19.69 -14.01 -3.36
CA LEU A 498 -18.78 -13.54 -2.31
C LEU A 498 -17.48 -14.34 -2.35
N ALA A 499 -16.35 -13.67 -2.44
CA ALA A 499 -15.06 -14.34 -2.49
C ALA A 499 -14.09 -13.69 -1.48
N THR A 500 -13.47 -14.51 -0.63
CA THR A 500 -12.46 -14.03 0.29
C THR A 500 -11.18 -14.84 0.19
N ALA A 501 -10.06 -14.16 0.31
CA ALA A 501 -8.78 -14.85 0.44
C ALA A 501 -7.94 -14.19 1.54
N ALA A 502 -7.44 -15.00 2.45
CA ALA A 502 -6.49 -14.55 3.46
C ALA A 502 -5.21 -15.37 3.33
N THR A 503 -4.07 -14.71 3.23
CA THR A 503 -2.80 -15.40 2.99
C THR A 503 -1.69 -14.85 3.88
N ALA A 504 -0.90 -15.73 4.45
CA ALA A 504 0.32 -15.29 5.15
C ALA A 504 1.50 -16.18 4.79
N LEU A 505 2.66 -15.57 4.61
CA LEU A 505 3.93 -16.26 4.40
C LEU A 505 4.87 -15.92 5.55
N GLY A 506 5.20 -16.93 6.36
CA GLY A 506 6.00 -16.74 7.58
C GLY A 506 5.47 -17.61 8.69
N ASN A 507 6.06 -17.54 9.87
CA ASN A 507 5.69 -18.38 11.00
C ASN A 507 4.83 -17.65 12.03
N ASN A 508 4.06 -18.38 12.83
CA ASN A 508 3.25 -17.86 13.93
C ASN A 508 2.20 -16.85 13.48
N ASN A 509 1.54 -17.10 12.35
CA ASN A 509 0.49 -16.22 11.85
C ASN A 509 -0.89 -16.83 12.10
N THR A 510 -1.90 -15.97 12.36
CA THR A 510 -3.28 -16.43 12.42
C THR A 510 -4.03 -15.86 11.21
N ILE A 511 -4.53 -16.75 10.37
CA ILE A 511 -5.10 -16.40 9.07
C ILE A 511 -6.57 -16.83 9.02
N ASN A 512 -7.47 -15.89 8.77
CA ASN A 512 -8.89 -16.19 8.68
C ASN A 512 -9.52 -15.57 7.44
N ALA A 513 -10.22 -16.38 6.68
CA ALA A 513 -11.05 -15.91 5.58
C ALA A 513 -12.50 -16.30 5.90
N ASN A 514 -13.38 -15.31 6.05
CA ASN A 514 -14.75 -15.54 6.50
C ASN A 514 -15.76 -14.88 5.58
N VAL A 515 -16.80 -15.62 5.23
CA VAL A 515 -17.90 -15.08 4.44
C VAL A 515 -19.24 -15.43 5.07
N VAL A 516 -20.12 -14.45 5.16
CA VAL A 516 -21.52 -14.70 5.54
C VAL A 516 -22.41 -14.09 4.44
N GLY A 517 -23.26 -14.90 3.79
CA GLY A 517 -23.99 -14.35 2.67
C GLY A 517 -25.12 -15.21 2.10
N LEU A 518 -25.66 -14.78 0.96
CA LEU A 518 -26.86 -15.42 0.42
C LEU A 518 -26.67 -16.20 -0.87
N GLU A 519 -25.66 -15.98 -1.67
CA GLU A 519 -25.48 -16.73 -2.93
C GLU A 519 -24.20 -17.54 -2.91
N ASN A 520 -23.43 -17.53 -3.97
CA ASN A 520 -22.22 -18.36 -4.06
C ASN A 520 -21.09 -17.78 -3.17
N ILE A 521 -20.52 -18.65 -2.38
CA ILE A 521 -19.50 -18.26 -1.41
C ILE A 521 -18.22 -19.05 -1.66
N ALA A 522 -17.11 -18.35 -1.77
CA ALA A 522 -15.79 -18.98 -1.88
C ALA A 522 -14.83 -18.36 -0.87
N THR A 523 -14.25 -19.17 0.01
CA THR A 523 -13.25 -18.68 0.94
C THR A 523 -11.95 -19.47 0.80
N VAL A 524 -10.83 -18.75 0.83
CA VAL A 524 -9.51 -19.39 0.77
C VAL A 524 -8.63 -18.81 1.88
N ALA A 525 -8.11 -19.66 2.72
CA ALA A 525 -7.11 -19.24 3.71
C ALA A 525 -5.84 -20.04 3.47
N THR A 526 -4.70 -19.40 3.37
CA THR A 526 -3.43 -20.06 3.05
C THR A 526 -2.28 -19.57 3.93
N ALA A 527 -1.50 -20.48 4.44
CA ALA A 527 -0.29 -20.13 5.17
C ALA A 527 0.92 -20.88 4.64
N GLY A 528 2.06 -20.21 4.58
CA GLY A 528 3.36 -20.83 4.35
C GLY A 528 4.25 -20.57 5.56
N GLY A 529 4.78 -21.62 6.20
CA GLY A 529 5.59 -21.49 7.41
C GLY A 529 5.06 -22.36 8.54
N ASN A 530 5.71 -22.29 9.69
CA ASN A 530 5.35 -23.14 10.83
C ASN A 530 4.50 -22.42 11.86
N ASP A 531 3.80 -23.19 12.68
CA ASP A 531 3.04 -22.71 13.83
C ASP A 531 1.93 -21.70 13.46
N ASN A 532 1.34 -21.85 12.28
CA ASN A 532 0.26 -20.96 11.83
C ASN A 532 -1.12 -21.55 12.14
N GLY A 533 -2.08 -20.66 12.44
CA GLY A 533 -3.49 -21.00 12.48
C GLY A 533 -4.16 -20.56 11.18
N VAL A 534 -4.91 -21.45 10.50
CA VAL A 534 -5.47 -21.17 9.17
C VAL A 534 -6.94 -21.57 9.14
N GLY A 535 -7.83 -20.60 9.00
CA GLY A 535 -9.26 -20.84 8.98
C GLY A 535 -9.96 -20.27 7.73
N ALA A 536 -10.77 -21.08 7.07
CA ALA A 536 -11.65 -20.63 6.00
C ALA A 536 -13.09 -20.98 6.36
N SER A 537 -13.96 -19.99 6.53
CA SER A 537 -15.32 -20.21 7.00
C SER A 537 -16.36 -19.55 6.10
N GLY A 538 -17.37 -20.30 5.69
CA GLY A 538 -18.46 -19.75 4.90
C GLY A 538 -19.81 -20.13 5.50
N VAL A 539 -20.67 -19.14 5.69
CA VAL A 539 -22.05 -19.36 6.16
C VAL A 539 -23.00 -18.72 5.16
N GLY A 540 -23.94 -19.50 4.64
CA GLY A 540 -24.82 -18.93 3.64
C GLY A 540 -26.11 -19.68 3.36
N VAL A 541 -26.99 -19.01 2.60
CA VAL A 541 -28.26 -19.57 2.21
C VAL A 541 -28.41 -19.40 0.68
N GLY A 542 -28.72 -20.45 -0.03
CA GLY A 542 -28.98 -20.37 -1.47
C GLY A 542 -27.88 -21.04 -2.29
N GLY A 543 -26.87 -20.36 -2.70
CA GLY A 543 -25.91 -20.84 -3.68
C GLY A 543 -24.91 -21.90 -3.22
N ASN A 544 -23.82 -21.99 -3.89
CA ASN A 544 -22.76 -22.96 -3.58
C ASN A 544 -21.73 -22.37 -2.61
N ILE A 545 -21.33 -23.14 -1.62
CA ILE A 545 -20.32 -22.70 -0.64
C ILE A 545 -19.06 -23.55 -0.83
N GLY A 546 -17.94 -22.91 -1.12
CA GLY A 546 -16.66 -23.59 -1.25
C GLY A 546 -15.59 -22.97 -0.36
N ASN A 547 -15.05 -23.72 0.57
CA ASN A 547 -14.05 -23.23 1.49
C ASN A 547 -12.75 -24.04 1.39
N ILE A 548 -11.62 -23.35 1.33
CA ILE A 548 -10.31 -24.01 1.25
C ILE A 548 -9.39 -23.44 2.32
N ALA A 549 -8.84 -24.28 3.16
CA ALA A 549 -7.79 -23.90 4.09
C ALA A 549 -6.53 -24.72 3.78
N THR A 550 -5.39 -24.07 3.59
CA THR A 550 -4.14 -24.75 3.23
C THR A 550 -2.98 -24.24 4.07
N ALA A 551 -2.18 -25.15 4.59
CA ALA A 551 -0.96 -24.78 5.30
C ALA A 551 0.24 -25.55 4.76
N PHE A 552 1.35 -24.86 4.60
CA PHE A 552 2.66 -25.45 4.26
C PHE A 552 3.60 -25.21 5.43
N GLY A 553 4.10 -26.29 6.05
CA GLY A 553 4.98 -26.18 7.22
C GLY A 553 4.53 -27.08 8.36
N ASN A 554 5.23 -27.03 9.48
CA ASN A 554 4.99 -27.91 10.60
C ASN A 554 4.22 -27.24 11.73
N SER A 555 3.60 -28.04 12.58
CA SER A 555 2.98 -27.59 13.82
C SER A 555 1.90 -26.52 13.64
N ASN A 556 1.24 -26.49 12.48
CA ASN A 556 0.16 -25.54 12.29
C ASN A 556 -1.02 -25.96 13.17
N SER A 557 -1.38 -25.13 14.13
CA SER A 557 -2.25 -25.52 15.23
C SER A 557 -3.68 -25.81 14.79
N GLN A 558 -4.13 -25.14 13.76
CA GLN A 558 -5.47 -25.34 13.24
C GLN A 558 -5.49 -24.99 11.75
N VAL A 559 -5.80 -25.98 10.92
CA VAL A 559 -6.01 -25.78 9.50
C VAL A 559 -7.46 -26.18 9.25
N SER A 560 -8.39 -25.22 9.25
CA SER A 560 -9.81 -25.57 9.21
C SER A 560 -10.54 -24.94 8.02
N ALA A 561 -11.39 -25.74 7.39
CA ALA A 561 -12.30 -25.26 6.37
C ALA A 561 -13.72 -25.64 6.79
N ASP A 562 -14.58 -24.64 7.05
CA ASP A 562 -15.89 -24.85 7.61
C ASP A 562 -16.99 -24.23 6.73
N ALA A 563 -18.02 -24.99 6.39
CA ALA A 563 -19.14 -24.47 5.62
C ALA A 563 -20.47 -24.78 6.32
N SER A 564 -21.34 -23.79 6.39
CA SER A 564 -22.66 -23.96 6.98
C SER A 564 -23.70 -23.26 6.10
N GLY A 565 -24.76 -23.98 5.74
CA GLY A 565 -25.77 -23.33 4.90
C GLY A 565 -26.96 -24.17 4.54
N ALA A 566 -27.92 -23.52 3.88
CA ALA A 566 -29.14 -24.18 3.41
C ALA A 566 -29.30 -23.96 1.89
N GLY A 567 -29.49 -25.04 1.17
CA GLY A 567 -29.55 -25.02 -0.28
C GLY A 567 -28.16 -25.08 -0.92
N GLY A 568 -28.08 -25.40 -2.17
CA GLY A 568 -26.85 -25.46 -2.92
C GLY A 568 -25.90 -26.60 -2.53
N ASN A 569 -24.70 -26.55 -3.03
CA ASN A 569 -23.65 -27.53 -2.74
C ASN A 569 -22.63 -26.95 -1.77
N LEU A 570 -22.24 -27.74 -0.77
CA LEU A 570 -21.26 -27.36 0.24
C LEU A 570 -19.96 -28.15 0.03
N GLY A 571 -18.86 -27.46 -0.20
CA GLY A 571 -17.57 -28.09 -0.38
C GLY A 571 -16.52 -27.50 0.54
N THR A 572 -15.86 -28.32 1.35
CA THR A 572 -14.77 -27.86 2.18
C THR A 572 -13.51 -28.68 1.92
N VAL A 573 -12.39 -28.02 1.82
CA VAL A 573 -11.09 -28.66 1.68
C VAL A 573 -10.11 -28.09 2.69
N ALA A 574 -9.61 -28.91 3.57
CA ALA A 574 -8.53 -28.51 4.49
C ALA A 574 -7.31 -29.37 4.19
N THR A 575 -6.17 -28.76 3.93
CA THR A 575 -4.96 -29.47 3.52
C THR A 575 -3.72 -28.94 4.26
N ALA A 576 -2.89 -29.84 4.72
CA ALA A 576 -1.60 -29.45 5.29
C ALA A 576 -0.46 -30.25 4.67
N PHE A 577 0.68 -29.62 4.50
CA PHE A 577 1.95 -30.24 4.09
C PHE A 577 2.95 -30.01 5.22
N GLY A 578 3.46 -31.10 5.82
CA GLY A 578 4.38 -31.00 6.95
C GLY A 578 3.89 -31.76 8.17
N ASN A 579 4.66 -31.75 9.25
CA ASN A 579 4.40 -32.59 10.42
C ASN A 579 3.62 -31.86 11.51
N GLU A 580 2.95 -32.62 12.36
CA GLU A 580 2.31 -32.15 13.59
C GLU A 580 1.20 -31.13 13.34
N ASN A 581 0.51 -31.24 12.21
CA ASN A 581 -0.58 -30.33 11.88
C ASN A 581 -1.94 -30.90 12.33
N ASN A 582 -2.86 -30.00 12.71
CA ASN A 582 -4.23 -30.34 13.03
C ASN A 582 -5.13 -29.86 11.88
N VAL A 583 -5.74 -30.76 11.14
CA VAL A 583 -6.43 -30.46 9.88
C VAL A 583 -7.90 -30.86 9.95
N THR A 584 -8.80 -29.90 9.82
CA THR A 584 -10.23 -30.14 9.98
C THR A 584 -11.05 -29.59 8.81
N ALA A 585 -11.91 -30.38 8.24
CA ALA A 585 -12.89 -29.89 7.27
C ALA A 585 -14.28 -30.25 7.78
N SER A 586 -15.17 -29.28 7.93
CA SER A 586 -16.52 -29.54 8.39
C SER A 586 -17.58 -28.87 7.54
N ALA A 587 -18.70 -29.54 7.33
CA ALA A 587 -19.81 -28.95 6.59
C ALA A 587 -21.14 -29.34 7.25
N PHE A 588 -22.01 -28.36 7.39
CA PHE A 588 -23.33 -28.51 7.97
C PHE A 588 -24.37 -27.86 7.07
N GLY A 589 -25.32 -28.63 6.53
CA GLY A 589 -26.32 -27.97 5.68
C GLY A 589 -27.31 -28.88 4.97
N ALA A 590 -28.11 -28.24 4.13
CA ALA A 590 -29.12 -28.95 3.29
C ALA A 590 -28.70 -28.79 1.82
N GLY A 591 -28.16 -29.83 1.25
CA GLY A 591 -27.67 -29.84 -0.13
C GLY A 591 -26.63 -30.95 -0.27
N ASN A 592 -25.99 -31.01 -1.39
CA ASN A 592 -24.90 -31.96 -1.56
C ASN A 592 -23.66 -31.52 -0.82
N ILE A 593 -23.09 -32.37 -0.01
CA ILE A 593 -21.95 -31.99 0.85
C ILE A 593 -20.71 -32.81 0.48
N GLY A 594 -19.61 -32.11 0.18
CA GLY A 594 -18.34 -32.75 -0.09
C GLY A 594 -17.25 -32.18 0.81
N ASN A 595 -16.69 -32.96 1.71
CA ASN A 595 -15.63 -32.54 2.61
C ASN A 595 -14.35 -33.34 2.40
N VAL A 596 -13.23 -32.65 2.33
CA VAL A 596 -11.93 -33.30 2.23
C VAL A 596 -10.98 -32.72 3.26
N SER A 597 -10.38 -33.57 4.06
CA SER A 597 -9.34 -33.18 4.98
C SER A 597 -8.09 -34.01 4.68
N SER A 598 -6.94 -33.37 4.44
CA SER A 598 -5.76 -34.08 3.98
C SER A 598 -4.48 -33.60 4.66
N ALA A 599 -3.60 -34.53 5.01
CA ALA A 599 -2.24 -34.19 5.39
C ALA A 599 -1.29 -34.99 4.50
N LEU A 600 -0.45 -34.33 3.76
CA LEU A 600 0.37 -34.95 2.72
C LEU A 600 1.86 -34.89 3.07
N PHE A 601 2.55 -36.05 2.90
CA PHE A 601 4.00 -36.21 3.14
C PHE A 601 4.40 -35.76 4.56
N SER A 602 3.75 -36.38 5.60
CA SER A 602 3.77 -35.78 6.92
C SER A 602 3.51 -36.78 8.05
N ASN A 603 4.07 -36.49 9.22
CA ASN A 603 3.93 -37.37 10.38
C ASN A 603 3.25 -36.65 11.55
N ASN A 604 2.65 -37.43 12.43
CA ASN A 604 2.04 -36.96 13.69
C ASN A 604 0.89 -35.97 13.49
N ASN A 605 0.16 -36.04 12.38
CA ASN A 605 -0.95 -35.13 12.13
C ASN A 605 -2.28 -35.70 12.65
N THR A 606 -3.17 -34.77 13.03
CA THR A 606 -4.56 -35.14 13.34
C THR A 606 -5.43 -34.58 12.18
N ILE A 607 -6.12 -35.48 11.50
CA ILE A 607 -6.90 -35.15 10.33
C ILE A 607 -8.35 -35.52 10.56
N SER A 608 -9.27 -34.56 10.46
CA SER A 608 -10.68 -34.81 10.71
C SER A 608 -11.54 -34.22 9.59
N ALA A 609 -12.44 -35.01 9.05
CA ALA A 609 -13.44 -34.50 8.12
C ALA A 609 -14.82 -34.88 8.66
N SER A 610 -15.73 -33.91 8.81
CA SER A 610 -17.07 -34.18 9.32
C SER A 610 -18.16 -33.51 8.51
N SER A 611 -19.29 -34.18 8.32
CA SER A 611 -20.43 -33.65 7.57
C SER A 611 -21.74 -33.99 8.26
N ILE A 612 -22.66 -33.04 8.26
CA ILE A 612 -24.04 -33.26 8.69
C ILE A 612 -24.96 -32.61 7.66
N GLY A 613 -25.88 -33.38 7.04
CA GLY A 613 -26.68 -32.79 5.98
C GLY A 613 -27.89 -33.61 5.56
N VAL A 614 -28.56 -33.13 4.53
CA VAL A 614 -29.86 -33.71 4.10
C VAL A 614 -29.78 -34.45 2.76
N GLU A 615 -28.90 -34.10 1.85
CA GLU A 615 -28.81 -34.77 0.55
C GLU A 615 -27.55 -35.68 0.48
N ASN A 616 -26.89 -35.75 -0.67
CA ASN A 616 -25.74 -36.62 -0.82
C ASN A 616 -24.55 -36.10 -0.04
N ILE A 617 -23.93 -36.93 0.75
CA ILE A 617 -22.83 -36.53 1.63
C ILE A 617 -21.57 -37.35 1.34
N GLY A 618 -20.50 -36.68 0.98
CA GLY A 618 -19.20 -37.31 0.79
C GLY A 618 -18.16 -36.71 1.74
N THR A 619 -17.57 -37.55 2.57
CA THR A 619 -16.59 -37.10 3.56
C THR A 619 -15.31 -37.92 3.38
N VAL A 620 -14.20 -37.24 3.18
CA VAL A 620 -12.90 -37.90 2.95
C VAL A 620 -11.85 -37.34 3.87
N ALA A 621 -11.16 -38.19 4.61
CA ALA A 621 -10.00 -37.84 5.41
C ALA A 621 -8.80 -38.66 4.92
N THR A 622 -7.68 -38.03 4.62
CA THR A 622 -6.53 -38.72 4.03
C THR A 622 -5.20 -38.26 4.63
N SER A 623 -4.31 -39.20 4.87
CA SER A 623 -2.93 -38.88 5.24
C SER A 623 -1.91 -39.71 4.47
N ILE A 624 -0.69 -39.19 4.37
CA ILE A 624 0.48 -39.92 3.85
C ILE A 624 1.62 -39.67 4.83
N GLY A 625 2.09 -40.78 5.51
CA GLY A 625 3.17 -40.65 6.50
C GLY A 625 2.89 -41.48 7.77
N ASP A 626 3.73 -41.26 8.81
CA ASP A 626 3.70 -42.06 10.07
C ASP A 626 2.90 -41.36 11.17
N ASN A 627 2.38 -42.20 12.10
CA ASN A 627 1.78 -41.73 13.37
C ASN A 627 0.62 -40.73 13.18
N ASN A 628 -0.10 -40.80 12.07
CA ASN A 628 -1.21 -39.88 11.83
C ASN A 628 -2.53 -40.44 12.39
N THR A 629 -3.38 -39.59 12.93
CA THR A 629 -4.74 -39.91 13.32
C THR A 629 -5.69 -39.37 12.26
N VAL A 630 -6.45 -40.24 11.61
CA VAL A 630 -7.31 -39.89 10.46
C VAL A 630 -8.75 -40.29 10.78
N SER A 631 -9.63 -39.31 10.82
CA SER A 631 -11.04 -39.53 11.15
C SER A 631 -11.96 -38.92 10.07
N ALA A 632 -12.88 -39.69 9.59
CA ALA A 632 -13.93 -39.21 8.72
C ALA A 632 -15.29 -39.54 9.35
N THR A 633 -16.15 -38.56 9.58
CA THR A 633 -17.40 -38.74 10.29
C THR A 633 -18.55 -38.11 9.54
N ASN A 634 -19.58 -38.86 9.27
CA ASN A 634 -20.85 -38.31 8.80
C ASN A 634 -21.90 -38.49 9.90
N GLY A 635 -22.58 -37.40 10.23
CA GLY A 635 -23.68 -37.47 11.17
C GLY A 635 -24.99 -37.85 10.50
N LEU A 636 -26.07 -37.17 10.81
CA LEU A 636 -27.40 -37.49 10.24
C LEU A 636 -27.46 -37.07 8.76
N GLY A 637 -28.01 -37.95 7.93
CA GLY A 637 -28.33 -37.64 6.54
C GLY A 637 -29.73 -38.11 6.22
N LEU A 638 -30.58 -37.20 5.79
CA LEU A 638 -32.00 -37.52 5.64
C LEU A 638 -32.40 -37.63 4.16
N GLY A 639 -31.83 -38.54 3.42
CA GLY A 639 -32.30 -38.71 2.06
C GLY A 639 -31.29 -39.23 1.07
N GLY A 640 -30.23 -38.63 0.80
CA GLY A 640 -29.32 -39.01 -0.27
C GLY A 640 -28.32 -40.13 0.06
N ASN A 641 -27.34 -40.27 -0.77
CA ASN A 641 -26.28 -41.28 -0.59
C ASN A 641 -25.18 -40.73 0.35
N ILE A 642 -24.73 -41.55 1.24
CA ILE A 642 -23.70 -41.16 2.20
C ILE A 642 -22.41 -41.98 1.98
N ALA A 643 -21.31 -41.32 1.75
CA ALA A 643 -20.02 -41.97 1.59
C ALA A 643 -18.99 -41.40 2.55
N THR A 644 -18.38 -42.21 3.35
CA THR A 644 -17.36 -41.80 4.32
C THR A 644 -16.09 -42.60 4.04
N VAL A 645 -14.98 -41.90 3.81
CA VAL A 645 -13.70 -42.56 3.51
C VAL A 645 -12.61 -42.00 4.41
N ALA A 646 -11.97 -42.86 5.15
CA ALA A 646 -10.76 -42.48 5.89
C ALA A 646 -9.60 -43.31 5.38
N THR A 647 -8.50 -42.69 5.01
CA THR A 647 -7.37 -43.37 4.37
C THR A 647 -6.04 -42.92 4.94
N ALA A 648 -5.19 -43.84 5.24
CA ALA A 648 -3.77 -43.54 5.53
C ALA A 648 -2.91 -44.35 4.56
N LEU A 649 -2.02 -43.67 3.87
CA LEU A 649 -1.14 -44.28 2.87
C LEU A 649 0.31 -44.27 3.34
N GLY A 650 0.96 -45.44 3.32
CA GLY A 650 2.33 -45.56 3.80
C GLY A 650 2.44 -45.44 5.32
N GLY A 651 3.66 -45.52 5.81
CA GLY A 651 3.95 -45.20 7.19
C GLY A 651 3.54 -46.24 8.23
N GLN A 652 3.92 -45.96 9.48
CA GLN A 652 3.65 -46.82 10.63
C GLN A 652 2.77 -46.11 11.65
N ASN A 653 2.12 -46.90 12.50
CA ASN A 653 1.35 -46.42 13.66
C ASN A 653 0.22 -45.46 13.34
N ASN A 654 -0.33 -45.49 12.13
CA ASN A 654 -1.49 -44.61 11.78
C ASN A 654 -2.77 -45.18 12.39
N THR A 655 -3.59 -44.31 12.96
CA THR A 655 -4.94 -44.62 13.46
C THR A 655 -5.97 -44.09 12.46
N VAL A 656 -6.88 -44.94 11.98
CA VAL A 656 -7.83 -44.60 10.95
C VAL A 656 -9.25 -44.99 11.38
N SER A 657 -10.20 -44.02 11.35
CA SER A 657 -11.59 -44.31 11.64
C SER A 657 -12.52 -43.70 10.61
N ALA A 658 -13.54 -44.40 10.25
CA ALA A 658 -14.60 -43.85 9.41
C ALA A 658 -15.95 -44.23 10.03
N GLU A 659 -16.74 -43.22 10.38
CA GLU A 659 -18.03 -43.43 11.02
C GLU A 659 -19.14 -42.76 10.17
N THR A 660 -20.20 -43.50 9.93
CA THR A 660 -21.37 -42.95 9.26
C THR A 660 -22.58 -43.03 10.19
N GLY A 661 -23.32 -41.94 10.29
CA GLY A 661 -24.54 -41.90 11.08
C GLY A 661 -25.74 -42.51 10.34
N THR A 662 -26.91 -42.22 10.80
CA THR A 662 -28.16 -42.75 10.23
C THR A 662 -28.58 -41.93 8.99
N GLY A 663 -29.09 -42.63 7.98
CA GLY A 663 -29.56 -41.99 6.76
C GLY A 663 -30.59 -42.81 5.99
N GLY A 664 -31.27 -42.14 5.09
CA GLY A 664 -32.36 -42.77 4.29
C GLY A 664 -31.95 -43.30 2.92
N GLY A 665 -30.73 -43.14 2.48
CA GLY A 665 -30.27 -43.61 1.18
C GLY A 665 -29.21 -44.69 1.29
N ASN A 666 -28.39 -44.84 0.26
CA ASN A 666 -27.30 -45.82 0.27
C ASN A 666 -26.16 -45.30 1.16
N ILE A 667 -25.71 -46.14 2.05
CA ILE A 667 -24.65 -45.76 3.00
C ILE A 667 -23.41 -46.62 2.74
N ALA A 668 -22.26 -45.97 2.56
CA ALA A 668 -20.98 -46.63 2.35
C ALA A 668 -19.90 -46.00 3.26
N SER A 669 -19.29 -46.79 4.10
CA SER A 669 -18.14 -46.30 4.83
C SER A 669 -16.92 -47.17 4.54
N ARG A 670 -15.76 -46.57 4.42
CA ARG A 670 -14.56 -47.25 4.02
C ARG A 670 -13.34 -46.74 4.76
N CYS A 671 -12.77 -47.60 5.57
CA CYS A 671 -11.44 -47.40 6.14
C CYS A 671 -10.42 -48.05 5.26
N ARG A 672 -9.42 -47.37 4.83
CA ARG A 672 -8.39 -47.91 3.98
C ARG A 672 -7.00 -47.55 4.51
N ARG A 673 -6.19 -48.56 4.56
CA ARG A 673 -4.83 -48.43 5.05
C ARG A 673 -3.92 -49.26 4.17
N CYS A 674 -2.97 -48.59 3.54
CA CYS A 674 -1.98 -49.24 2.70
C CYS A 674 -0.62 -49.11 3.39
N CYS A 675 -0.18 -50.17 4.04
CA CYS A 675 1.12 -50.21 4.68
C CYS A 675 2.16 -50.83 3.79
N LEU A 676 3.31 -50.21 3.73
CA LEU A 676 4.45 -50.86 3.11
C LEU A 676 5.31 -51.65 4.10
N VAL A 677 5.23 -51.48 5.40
CA VAL A 677 5.80 -52.36 6.45
C VAL A 677 5.36 -52.02 7.89
N ARG A 678 4.99 -53.01 8.64
CA ARG A 678 4.88 -53.28 10.11
C ARG A 678 4.05 -52.40 11.06
N THR A 679 3.19 -53.14 11.76
CA THR A 679 2.42 -52.93 13.00
C THR A 679 1.50 -51.72 13.15
N THR A 680 0.23 -52.02 13.32
CA THR A 680 -0.82 -51.01 13.29
C THR A 680 -2.10 -51.48 13.98
N ARG A 681 -2.77 -50.60 14.73
CA ARG A 681 -4.05 -50.88 15.38
C ARG A 681 -5.21 -50.28 14.56
N LEU A 682 -6.15 -51.16 14.22
CA LEU A 682 -7.43 -50.72 13.62
C LEU A 682 -8.50 -50.72 14.71
N ARG A 683 -9.27 -49.62 14.81
CA ARG A 683 -10.47 -49.60 15.64
C ARG A 683 -11.68 -50.02 14.80
N PRO A 684 -12.60 -50.79 15.34
CA PRO A 684 -13.75 -51.26 14.58
C PRO A 684 -14.75 -50.13 14.26
N VAL A 685 -15.36 -50.25 13.11
CA VAL A 685 -16.42 -49.37 12.65
C VAL A 685 -17.68 -49.61 13.46
N ARG A 686 -18.26 -48.56 14.07
CA ARG A 686 -19.53 -48.68 14.76
C ARG A 686 -20.66 -48.33 13.77
N LEU A 687 -21.39 -49.32 13.37
CA LEU A 687 -22.56 -49.15 12.50
C LEU A 687 -23.79 -48.90 13.36
N VAL A 688 -24.46 -47.77 13.18
CA VAL A 688 -25.74 -47.50 13.81
C VAL A 688 -26.82 -47.58 12.74
N ARG A 689 -27.39 -48.78 12.68
CA ARG A 689 -28.58 -49.23 11.91
C ARG A 689 -28.81 -48.62 10.53
N ALA A 690 -28.50 -49.39 9.49
CA ALA A 690 -28.90 -49.16 8.12
C ALA A 690 -30.07 -50.05 7.72
N ILE A 691 -31.06 -49.49 7.05
CA ILE A 691 -32.12 -50.29 6.46
C ILE A 691 -31.86 -50.38 4.94
N SER A 692 -31.04 -51.32 4.56
CA SER A 692 -30.96 -51.88 3.20
C SER A 692 -29.78 -52.88 3.11
N PRO A 693 -29.93 -53.98 2.41
CA PRO A 693 -28.90 -55.01 2.43
C PRO A 693 -27.89 -54.87 1.30
N THR A 694 -26.84 -54.12 1.55
CA THR A 694 -25.64 -54.29 0.76
C THR A 694 -24.48 -54.43 1.74
N TRP A 695 -23.91 -55.58 1.74
CA TRP A 695 -22.85 -55.96 2.65
C TRP A 695 -21.64 -55.05 2.58
N PRO A 696 -21.19 -54.48 3.68
CA PRO A 696 -19.86 -53.86 3.68
C PRO A 696 -18.80 -54.95 3.77
N ARG A 697 -17.91 -55.03 2.80
CA ARG A 697 -16.72 -55.86 2.92
C ARG A 697 -15.75 -55.14 3.86
N CYS A 698 -15.80 -55.53 5.12
CA CYS A 698 -14.73 -55.19 6.05
C CYS A 698 -13.47 -55.90 5.60
N CYS A 699 -12.37 -55.22 5.49
CA CYS A 699 -11.10 -55.80 5.18
C CYS A 699 -10.73 -56.82 6.28
N SER A 700 -10.74 -58.10 5.94
CA SER A 700 -10.22 -59.17 6.82
C SER A 700 -8.71 -58.90 6.99
N ALA A 701 -8.30 -58.84 8.22
CA ALA A 701 -6.89 -58.84 8.54
C ALA A 701 -6.32 -60.20 8.14
N ILE A 702 -5.50 -60.27 7.14
CA ILE A 702 -4.76 -61.50 6.79
C ILE A 702 -3.58 -61.56 7.75
N THR A 703 -3.74 -62.36 8.78
CA THR A 703 -2.64 -62.72 9.67
C THR A 703 -1.84 -63.84 9.00
N THR A 704 -0.79 -63.53 8.33
CA THR A 704 0.16 -64.55 7.83
C THR A 704 1.16 -64.86 8.91
N ARG A 705 0.98 -66.06 9.51
CA ARG A 705 2.04 -66.66 10.33
C ARG A 705 3.13 -67.20 9.41
N UNK A 706 4.19 -66.81 9.34
CA UNK A 706 5.11 -67.31 8.72
C UNK A 706 5.69 -68.36 9.36
N MET A 707 5.62 -69.21 8.91
CA MET A 707 6.46 -70.29 9.32
C MET A 707 7.87 -70.11 8.79
N PRO A 708 8.89 -70.38 9.58
CA PRO A 708 10.24 -70.20 9.08
C PRO A 708 10.56 -71.40 8.14
N VAL A 709 10.79 -71.11 6.89
CA VAL A 709 11.37 -72.10 5.97
C VAL A 709 12.88 -71.96 6.04
N ARG A 710 13.55 -73.02 6.59
CA ARG A 710 15.01 -73.15 6.49
C ARG A 710 15.35 -73.56 5.07
N LEU A 711 15.99 -72.70 4.33
CA LEU A 711 16.67 -73.10 3.08
C LEU A 711 18.16 -72.83 3.29
N GLY A 712 18.91 -73.92 3.35
CA GLY A 712 20.33 -73.81 3.36
C GLY A 712 20.89 -73.68 1.96
N TRP A 713 21.73 -72.72 1.77
CA TRP A 713 22.50 -72.60 0.55
C TRP A 713 23.99 -72.59 0.85
N ARG A 714 24.71 -73.30 0.02
CA ARG A 714 26.16 -73.40 0.04
C ARG A 714 26.81 -72.20 -0.51
N THR A 715 27.93 -71.83 0.06
CA THR A 715 28.83 -70.77 -0.33
C THR A 715 29.57 -71.04 -1.63
N SER A 716 29.79 -70.11 -2.45
CA SER A 716 30.93 -69.94 -3.36
C SER A 716 31.24 -68.49 -3.56
N PRO A 717 32.53 -68.10 -3.62
CA PRO A 717 32.93 -66.73 -3.49
C PRO A 717 33.16 -66.07 -4.88
N LEU A 718 33.30 -64.85 -4.86
CA LEU A 718 33.92 -63.90 -5.79
C LEU A 718 33.05 -62.76 -6.27
N TRP A 719 33.35 -61.61 -5.78
CA TRP A 719 33.73 -60.40 -6.50
C TRP A 719 33.82 -59.21 -5.52
N ARG A 720 35.01 -58.59 -5.52
CA ARG A 720 35.28 -57.32 -4.82
C ARG A 720 35.10 -56.17 -5.79
N PRO A 721 34.52 -55.06 -5.41
CA PRO A 721 34.62 -53.84 -6.20
C PRO A 721 35.82 -52.97 -5.77
N PRO A 722 36.39 -52.17 -6.63
CA PRO A 722 37.59 -51.40 -6.32
C PRO A 722 37.27 -50.09 -5.56
N THR A 723 38.19 -49.75 -4.72
CA THR A 723 38.29 -48.53 -3.94
C THR A 723 38.64 -47.35 -4.84
N VAL A 724 37.95 -46.24 -4.73
CA VAL A 724 38.39 -44.99 -5.31
C VAL A 724 38.77 -44.04 -4.18
N MET A 725 40.02 -43.63 -4.21
CA MET A 725 40.63 -42.67 -3.33
C MET A 725 40.15 -41.24 -3.65
N ALA A 726 39.80 -40.49 -2.64
CA ALA A 726 39.57 -39.10 -2.75
C ALA A 726 40.86 -38.30 -2.46
N THR A 727 41.16 -37.36 -3.28
CA THR A 727 42.14 -36.34 -2.95
C THR A 727 41.57 -34.98 -3.32
N MET A 728 41.56 -34.11 -2.31
CA MET A 728 41.43 -32.66 -2.25
C MET A 728 40.18 -32.04 -2.88
#